data_fd31a26bae8cfb82cfdd128d51a13d64
#
_entry.id   fd31a26bae8cfb82cfdd128d51a13d64
#
_cell.length_a   1.000
_cell.length_b   1.000
_cell.length_c   1.000
_cell.angle_alpha   90.00
_cell.angle_beta   90.00
_cell.angle_gamma   90.00
#
_symmetry.space_group_name_H-M   'P 1'
#
loop_
_entity.id
_entity.type
_entity.pdbx_description
1 polymer ?
#
loop_
_entity_poly.entity_id
_entity_poly.type
_entity_poly.pdbx_seq_one_letter_code
_entity_poly.pdbx_strand_id
1 'polypeptide(L)'
;LASSAASDVYKRQNHINTLKWLLFALFVLMNIGGSVAQVGKVSITGVVVDELGEPMVGVNVVVKGTTNGTVTDLDGKYSVSVSTNEKAIFVYSFIGYKSQEILVGNQRQINVKLMPDQEMLDEVVVIGYGTVKRGDVTSSISVVKTDELPKASTASVGNMLTGRTPGLIVKANSAAPGGAIDFSIRGGNAPLIVIDGYPISPVDDQYISENVKETGNKLGSVPMDNNFINLNPDDIESIDILKDASATSIYGSRAANGVVLITTKRGSEGKVDVKFSASVSMQKLYGFEDMLSGQDFMRERNKITREIWMNNNNVYPYGTREWEDSMNTSILYPYTEEEISKFRGGTNWLDEVTRTGLIHNESLNIKGGSGKTKYLFSVSNLSNDGVVKNNSFNRFTTRLNLDQKFNNWLKGGVNVSYSRNNIDNVYGESGRSGGSQFAGMLSSAMEFNPTLPIWDENGNYTLNPDDRFGRPNPVSFLDAQDKSQRENILATANVELTPVKGLMIKGTVGTDIRINERKSYLPSTISIGNQESMYAYIGQNRGESYLLNLMADYKLSLDKHNWGVMGAFEFEHQGQNGTTMINSGFPSDNFGWDNMGSGSRAHPDVTSYKKIGERASYIGRINYSYDNRYLLTANIRVDGSSNFAANKQWGVFTGVSAAWKIAEEKFIKNKIDWLNDLKLRVGWGQVGDDGKLTGTDTYFTTYYYAFNNIPTAGLGLGALANPDLTWETKTSFNMGIDWGIFNSRISGTVDFFSSRIKNKIGKRQLPINQEIMEIDYNLSQVDGNHGFEIGINSTNIHNRNFKWNTCLLYTSPS
;
A
#
# COMPACT_ATOMS: atom_id res chain seq x y z
N LEU A 1 11.53 40.43 20.21
CA LEU A 1 11.15 39.03 19.88
C LEU A 1 9.64 38.83 19.72
N ALA A 2 8.78 39.64 20.31
CA ALA A 2 7.32 39.59 20.11
C ALA A 2 6.84 40.12 18.74
N SER A 3 7.63 40.96 18.08
CA SER A 3 7.29 41.56 16.77
C SER A 3 7.56 40.59 15.59
N SER A 4 8.47 39.63 15.73
CA SER A 4 8.79 38.69 14.67
C SER A 4 7.73 37.55 14.56
N ALA A 5 7.17 37.11 15.69
CA ALA A 5 6.14 36.10 15.69
C ALA A 5 4.80 36.60 15.10
N ALA A 6 4.47 37.88 15.28
CA ALA A 6 3.29 38.51 14.69
C ALA A 6 3.41 38.65 13.16
N SER A 7 4.61 38.85 12.65
CA SER A 7 4.90 38.94 11.21
C SER A 7 4.71 37.60 10.47
N ASP A 8 5.06 36.48 11.12
CA ASP A 8 4.96 35.17 10.48
C ASP A 8 3.51 34.63 10.48
N VAL A 9 2.72 34.99 11.49
CA VAL A 9 1.27 34.67 11.49
C VAL A 9 0.53 35.48 10.42
N TYR A 10 0.92 36.74 10.20
CA TYR A 10 0.34 37.59 9.15
C TYR A 10 0.71 37.13 7.73
N LYS A 11 1.92 36.61 7.53
CA LYS A 11 2.33 36.02 6.25
C LYS A 11 1.57 34.71 5.95
N ARG A 12 1.32 33.87 6.93
CA ARG A 12 0.51 32.65 6.75
C ARG A 12 -0.94 32.96 6.42
N GLN A 13 -1.53 33.99 7.01
CA GLN A 13 -2.91 34.42 6.71
C GLN A 13 -3.06 34.98 5.29
N ASN A 14 -2.05 35.66 4.76
CA ASN A 14 -2.06 36.17 3.39
C ASN A 14 -1.95 35.07 2.33
N HIS A 15 -1.26 33.97 2.60
CA HIS A 15 -1.21 32.83 1.68
C HIS A 15 -2.55 32.09 1.59
N ILE A 16 -3.32 32.00 2.68
CA ILE A 16 -4.66 31.39 2.68
C ILE A 16 -5.66 32.28 1.90
N ASN A 17 -5.53 33.59 1.98
CA ASN A 17 -6.40 34.51 1.25
C ASN A 17 -6.08 34.53 -0.27
N THR A 18 -4.82 34.44 -0.69
CA THR A 18 -4.44 34.31 -2.09
C THR A 18 -4.97 33.04 -2.72
N LEU A 19 -5.00 31.92 -2.00
CA LEU A 19 -5.55 30.66 -2.48
C LEU A 19 -7.08 30.74 -2.66
N LYS A 20 -7.78 31.44 -1.78
CA LYS A 20 -9.24 31.69 -1.90
C LYS A 20 -9.58 32.55 -3.14
N TRP A 21 -8.79 33.54 -3.45
CA TRP A 21 -9.01 34.37 -4.63
C TRP A 21 -8.66 33.65 -5.93
N LEU A 22 -7.67 32.77 -5.94
CA LEU A 22 -7.35 31.91 -7.09
C LEU A 22 -8.47 30.91 -7.39
N LEU A 23 -9.08 30.32 -6.38
CA LEU A 23 -10.23 29.41 -6.53
C LEU A 23 -11.49 30.17 -7.01
N PHE A 24 -11.70 31.42 -6.56
CA PHE A 24 -12.82 32.24 -7.02
C PHE A 24 -12.63 32.72 -8.47
N ALA A 25 -11.41 33.06 -8.87
CA ALA A 25 -11.11 33.44 -10.26
C ALA A 25 -11.29 32.25 -11.24
N LEU A 26 -11.01 31.02 -10.80
CA LEU A 26 -11.24 29.81 -11.59
C LEU A 26 -12.73 29.54 -11.82
N PHE A 27 -13.57 29.90 -10.85
CA PHE A 27 -15.03 29.72 -10.94
C PHE A 27 -15.74 30.70 -11.88
N VAL A 28 -15.18 31.91 -12.05
CA VAL A 28 -15.75 32.97 -12.92
C VAL A 28 -15.45 32.73 -14.41
N LEU A 29 -14.40 31.99 -14.75
CA LEU A 29 -13.99 31.72 -16.12
C LEU A 29 -14.82 30.63 -16.85
N MET A 30 -15.78 29.98 -16.17
CA MET A 30 -16.54 28.86 -16.71
C MET A 30 -17.91 29.23 -17.36
N ASN A 31 -18.27 30.52 -17.48
CA ASN A 31 -19.60 30.90 -17.99
C ASN A 31 -19.52 31.80 -19.24
N ILE A 32 -19.26 31.20 -20.40
CA ILE A 32 -19.59 31.85 -21.68
C ILE A 32 -20.15 30.79 -22.66
N GLY A 33 -21.43 30.78 -22.85
CA GLY A 33 -22.15 29.94 -23.81
C GLY A 33 -22.67 30.76 -25.01
N GLY A 34 -22.48 30.24 -26.18
CA GLY A 34 -22.99 30.83 -27.45
C GLY A 34 -24.04 29.97 -28.11
N SER A 35 -25.06 30.61 -28.69
CA SER A 35 -26.22 30.02 -29.33
C SER A 35 -25.98 29.76 -30.84
N VAL A 36 -26.55 28.66 -31.37
CA VAL A 36 -26.47 28.33 -32.81
C VAL A 36 -27.88 27.92 -33.36
N ALA A 37 -28.11 28.26 -34.59
CA ALA A 37 -29.34 28.14 -35.34
C ALA A 37 -29.73 26.70 -35.77
N GLN A 38 -31.02 26.49 -36.01
CA GLN A 38 -31.69 25.21 -36.25
C GLN A 38 -31.72 24.80 -37.73
N VAL A 39 -31.27 23.58 -38.05
CA VAL A 39 -31.32 22.92 -39.34
C VAL A 39 -32.21 21.67 -39.23
N GLY A 40 -32.94 21.33 -40.26
CA GLY A 40 -33.90 20.21 -40.29
C GLY A 40 -33.26 18.85 -39.92
N LYS A 41 -33.86 18.13 -38.98
CA LYS A 41 -33.36 16.86 -38.43
C LYS A 41 -34.23 15.71 -38.86
N VAL A 42 -33.66 14.56 -39.23
CA VAL A 42 -34.34 13.29 -39.46
C VAL A 42 -33.97 12.35 -38.30
N SER A 43 -35.01 11.70 -37.74
CA SER A 43 -34.76 10.71 -36.68
C SER A 43 -34.57 9.32 -37.28
N ILE A 44 -33.48 8.66 -36.86
CA ILE A 44 -33.14 7.29 -37.24
C ILE A 44 -33.30 6.40 -36.01
N THR A 45 -34.06 5.31 -36.19
CA THR A 45 -34.34 4.37 -35.09
C THR A 45 -33.76 2.99 -35.39
N GLY A 46 -33.68 2.13 -34.38
CA GLY A 46 -33.28 0.75 -34.54
C GLY A 46 -33.21 0.00 -33.22
N VAL A 47 -32.85 -1.24 -33.30
CA VAL A 47 -32.64 -2.12 -32.15
C VAL A 47 -31.21 -2.66 -32.19
N VAL A 48 -30.57 -2.68 -31.06
CA VAL A 48 -29.26 -3.30 -30.87
C VAL A 48 -29.42 -4.59 -30.06
N VAL A 49 -28.91 -5.69 -30.62
CA VAL A 49 -28.97 -7.02 -30.00
C VAL A 49 -27.56 -7.60 -29.85
N ASP A 50 -27.40 -8.56 -28.95
CA ASP A 50 -26.18 -9.33 -28.78
C ASP A 50 -26.07 -10.51 -29.74
N GLU A 51 -25.04 -11.37 -29.57
CA GLU A 51 -24.77 -12.57 -30.35
C GLU A 51 -25.88 -13.64 -30.25
N LEU A 52 -26.68 -13.59 -29.17
CA LEU A 52 -27.84 -14.50 -28.98
C LEU A 52 -29.13 -13.92 -29.54
N GLY A 53 -29.12 -12.66 -30.00
CA GLY A 53 -30.29 -11.95 -30.48
C GLY A 53 -31.07 -11.28 -29.37
N GLU A 54 -30.53 -11.16 -28.16
CA GLU A 54 -31.18 -10.49 -27.05
C GLU A 54 -30.99 -8.96 -27.10
N PRO A 55 -31.99 -8.14 -26.72
CA PRO A 55 -31.86 -6.69 -26.72
C PRO A 55 -30.79 -6.21 -25.76
N MET A 56 -29.92 -5.32 -26.21
CA MET A 56 -28.86 -4.74 -25.43
C MET A 56 -29.23 -3.36 -24.89
N VAL A 57 -29.26 -3.22 -23.58
CA VAL A 57 -29.56 -1.96 -22.87
C VAL A 57 -28.27 -1.16 -22.64
N GLY A 58 -28.33 0.16 -22.84
CA GLY A 58 -27.19 1.03 -22.53
C GLY A 58 -26.10 1.05 -23.59
N VAL A 59 -26.33 0.50 -24.78
CA VAL A 59 -25.41 0.63 -25.91
C VAL A 59 -25.32 2.09 -26.33
N ASN A 60 -24.14 2.62 -26.40
CA ASN A 60 -23.88 3.99 -26.82
C ASN A 60 -23.93 4.07 -28.36
N VAL A 61 -24.84 4.88 -28.91
CA VAL A 61 -25.06 5.09 -30.35
C VAL A 61 -24.75 6.55 -30.65
N VAL A 62 -23.60 6.82 -31.27
CA VAL A 62 -23.09 8.18 -31.50
C VAL A 62 -22.83 8.41 -32.97
N VAL A 63 -23.09 9.62 -33.45
CA VAL A 63 -22.72 10.05 -34.79
C VAL A 63 -21.21 10.35 -34.77
N LYS A 64 -20.45 9.64 -35.59
CA LYS A 64 -18.98 9.73 -35.65
C LYS A 64 -18.49 11.17 -35.82
N GLY A 65 -17.59 11.59 -34.94
CA GLY A 65 -17.00 12.94 -34.97
C GLY A 65 -17.87 14.04 -34.34
N THR A 66 -19.01 13.69 -33.72
CA THR A 66 -19.90 14.62 -33.04
C THR A 66 -20.25 14.19 -31.64
N THR A 67 -20.86 15.07 -30.85
CA THR A 67 -21.44 14.76 -29.53
C THR A 67 -22.92 14.33 -29.61
N ASN A 68 -23.44 14.15 -30.82
CA ASN A 68 -24.84 13.78 -31.04
C ASN A 68 -24.98 12.25 -30.95
N GLY A 69 -25.66 11.77 -29.93
CA GLY A 69 -25.88 10.34 -29.71
C GLY A 69 -26.92 10.07 -28.66
N THR A 70 -27.22 8.79 -28.45
CA THR A 70 -28.16 8.28 -27.46
C THR A 70 -27.66 6.96 -26.91
N VAL A 71 -28.34 6.45 -25.89
CA VAL A 71 -28.16 5.07 -25.40
C VAL A 71 -29.43 4.26 -25.67
N THR A 72 -29.24 2.94 -25.85
CA THR A 72 -30.39 2.05 -26.04
C THR A 72 -31.20 1.88 -24.75
N ASP A 73 -32.53 1.76 -24.88
CA ASP A 73 -33.45 1.50 -23.78
C ASP A 73 -33.47 0.01 -23.34
N LEU A 74 -34.42 -0.34 -22.46
CA LEU A 74 -34.58 -1.71 -21.95
C LEU A 74 -34.91 -2.76 -23.03
N ASP A 75 -35.49 -2.34 -24.16
CA ASP A 75 -35.79 -3.19 -25.31
C ASP A 75 -34.67 -3.13 -26.37
N GLY A 76 -33.52 -2.54 -26.06
CA GLY A 76 -32.43 -2.36 -27.01
C GLY A 76 -32.68 -1.31 -28.08
N LYS A 77 -33.79 -0.54 -27.97
CA LYS A 77 -34.20 0.45 -28.96
C LYS A 77 -33.48 1.76 -28.79
N TYR A 78 -33.19 2.44 -29.89
CA TYR A 78 -32.59 3.76 -29.89
C TYR A 78 -33.22 4.69 -30.93
N SER A 79 -33.03 5.99 -30.72
CA SER A 79 -33.44 7.03 -31.67
C SER A 79 -32.43 8.17 -31.67
N VAL A 80 -31.78 8.44 -32.81
CA VAL A 80 -30.81 9.52 -32.99
C VAL A 80 -31.25 10.43 -34.14
N SER A 81 -31.25 11.73 -33.89
CA SER A 81 -31.60 12.73 -34.91
C SER A 81 -30.32 13.22 -35.62
N VAL A 82 -30.32 13.14 -36.95
CA VAL A 82 -29.21 13.59 -37.81
C VAL A 82 -29.66 14.66 -38.81
N SER A 83 -28.73 15.53 -39.22
CA SER A 83 -29.00 16.53 -40.23
C SER A 83 -29.11 15.91 -41.64
N THR A 84 -30.04 16.36 -42.47
CA THR A 84 -30.36 15.76 -43.78
C THR A 84 -29.26 15.84 -44.82
N ASN A 85 -28.17 16.57 -44.59
CA ASN A 85 -27.12 16.83 -45.59
C ASN A 85 -25.78 16.11 -45.32
N GLU A 86 -25.69 15.25 -44.29
CA GLU A 86 -24.43 14.61 -43.93
C GLU A 86 -24.45 13.12 -44.17
N LYS A 87 -23.35 12.55 -44.74
CA LYS A 87 -23.08 11.12 -44.70
C LYS A 87 -22.77 10.67 -43.29
N ALA A 88 -23.79 10.61 -42.42
CA ALA A 88 -23.62 10.25 -41.03
C ALA A 88 -23.19 8.78 -40.89
N ILE A 89 -22.18 8.52 -40.10
CA ILE A 89 -21.79 7.19 -39.68
C ILE A 89 -22.15 7.05 -38.19
N PHE A 90 -22.92 6.02 -37.85
CA PHE A 90 -23.22 5.69 -36.48
C PHE A 90 -22.15 4.76 -35.94
N VAL A 91 -21.66 5.07 -34.75
CA VAL A 91 -20.76 4.22 -33.96
C VAL A 91 -21.55 3.61 -32.82
N TYR A 92 -21.69 2.29 -32.83
CA TYR A 92 -22.32 1.52 -31.78
C TYR A 92 -21.24 0.97 -30.89
N SER A 93 -21.24 1.32 -29.61
CA SER A 93 -20.25 0.86 -28.63
C SER A 93 -20.90 0.45 -27.33
N PHE A 94 -20.41 -0.65 -26.77
CA PHE A 94 -20.83 -1.17 -25.48
C PHE A 94 -19.63 -1.85 -24.81
N ILE A 95 -19.53 -1.75 -23.48
CA ILE A 95 -18.42 -2.35 -22.73
C ILE A 95 -18.45 -3.87 -22.92
N GLY A 96 -17.34 -4.43 -23.41
CA GLY A 96 -17.21 -5.86 -23.66
C GLY A 96 -17.70 -6.32 -25.04
N TYR A 97 -18.05 -5.39 -25.96
CA TYR A 97 -18.48 -5.69 -27.32
C TYR A 97 -17.66 -4.89 -28.34
N LYS A 98 -17.44 -5.48 -29.53
CA LYS A 98 -16.78 -4.81 -30.66
C LYS A 98 -17.61 -3.64 -31.16
N SER A 99 -17.02 -2.46 -31.15
CA SER A 99 -17.66 -1.29 -31.72
C SER A 99 -17.89 -1.48 -33.22
N GLN A 100 -19.07 -1.15 -33.69
CA GLN A 100 -19.44 -1.19 -35.11
C GLN A 100 -19.71 0.20 -35.66
N GLU A 101 -19.18 0.47 -36.85
CA GLU A 101 -19.43 1.71 -37.58
C GLU A 101 -20.34 1.41 -38.79
N ILE A 102 -21.51 2.05 -38.84
CA ILE A 102 -22.48 1.83 -39.93
C ILE A 102 -22.81 3.18 -40.57
N LEU A 103 -22.64 3.22 -41.91
CA LEU A 103 -23.05 4.38 -42.68
C LEU A 103 -24.60 4.43 -42.75
N VAL A 104 -25.18 5.55 -42.30
CA VAL A 104 -26.62 5.71 -42.22
C VAL A 104 -27.28 5.73 -43.62
N GLY A 105 -26.68 6.40 -44.60
CA GLY A 105 -27.23 6.53 -45.95
C GLY A 105 -28.69 7.00 -45.96
N ASN A 106 -29.52 6.31 -46.71
CA ASN A 106 -30.99 6.61 -46.83
C ASN A 106 -31.84 5.79 -45.85
N GLN A 107 -31.23 5.03 -44.95
CA GLN A 107 -31.93 4.16 -44.01
C GLN A 107 -32.53 4.99 -42.86
N ARG A 108 -33.79 4.71 -42.52
CA ARG A 108 -34.44 5.29 -41.35
C ARG A 108 -34.53 4.34 -40.15
N GLN A 109 -34.25 3.07 -40.37
CA GLN A 109 -34.17 2.05 -39.35
C GLN A 109 -32.90 1.22 -39.55
N ILE A 110 -32.05 1.11 -38.51
CA ILE A 110 -30.81 0.35 -38.54
C ILE A 110 -30.78 -0.54 -37.31
N ASN A 111 -30.93 -1.85 -37.53
CA ASN A 111 -30.78 -2.85 -36.48
C ASN A 111 -29.35 -3.40 -36.50
N VAL A 112 -28.75 -3.53 -35.32
CA VAL A 112 -27.33 -3.88 -35.16
C VAL A 112 -27.22 -5.08 -34.26
N LYS A 113 -26.39 -6.02 -34.65
CA LYS A 113 -25.97 -7.13 -33.81
C LYS A 113 -24.53 -6.89 -33.38
N LEU A 114 -24.29 -6.63 -32.09
CA LEU A 114 -22.96 -6.50 -31.55
C LEU A 114 -22.42 -7.87 -31.19
N MET A 115 -21.16 -8.08 -31.51
CA MET A 115 -20.42 -9.28 -31.14
C MET A 115 -19.56 -8.96 -29.92
N PRO A 116 -19.42 -9.89 -28.94
CA PRO A 116 -18.51 -9.71 -27.81
C PRO A 116 -17.12 -9.33 -28.30
N ASP A 117 -16.52 -8.39 -27.63
CA ASP A 117 -15.14 -8.06 -27.88
C ASP A 117 -14.25 -9.16 -27.26
N GLN A 118 -13.83 -10.10 -28.10
CA GLN A 118 -13.00 -11.23 -27.72
C GLN A 118 -11.54 -10.82 -27.47
N GLU A 119 -11.23 -9.53 -27.62
CA GLU A 119 -9.87 -9.04 -27.46
C GLU A 119 -9.52 -8.71 -26.00
N MET A 120 -9.48 -9.71 -25.12
CA MET A 120 -8.61 -9.64 -23.92
C MET A 120 -7.13 -9.39 -24.29
N LEU A 121 -6.78 -9.49 -25.57
CA LEU A 121 -5.43 -9.29 -26.11
C LEU A 121 -5.09 -7.82 -26.39
N ASP A 122 -6.06 -6.93 -26.52
CA ASP A 122 -5.80 -5.49 -26.73
C ASP A 122 -5.75 -4.68 -25.41
N GLU A 123 -5.90 -5.34 -24.26
CA GLU A 123 -5.67 -4.72 -22.96
C GLU A 123 -4.23 -4.22 -22.86
N VAL A 124 -4.08 -2.94 -22.56
CA VAL A 124 -2.77 -2.29 -22.44
C VAL A 124 -2.28 -2.41 -21.02
N VAL A 125 -1.09 -2.97 -20.84
CA VAL A 125 -0.41 -3.10 -19.55
C VAL A 125 0.70 -2.06 -19.45
N VAL A 126 0.84 -1.42 -18.30
CA VAL A 126 1.95 -0.51 -18.03
C VAL A 126 3.20 -1.32 -17.73
N ILE A 127 4.26 -1.13 -18.52
CA ILE A 127 5.57 -1.76 -18.30
C ILE A 127 6.63 -0.68 -18.21
N GLY A 128 7.06 -0.40 -17.00
CA GLY A 128 8.05 0.64 -16.78
C GLY A 128 7.57 2.00 -17.29
N TYR A 129 8.35 2.62 -18.12
CA TYR A 129 8.07 3.95 -18.68
C TYR A 129 7.21 3.93 -19.95
N GLY A 130 6.59 2.79 -20.29
CA GLY A 130 5.77 2.64 -21.48
C GLY A 130 4.58 1.72 -21.28
N THR A 131 3.73 1.65 -22.31
CA THR A 131 2.57 0.76 -22.34
C THR A 131 2.73 -0.27 -23.47
N VAL A 132 2.38 -1.52 -23.22
CA VAL A 132 2.43 -2.62 -24.18
C VAL A 132 1.10 -3.37 -24.14
N LYS A 133 0.65 -3.89 -25.26
CA LYS A 133 -0.51 -4.78 -25.29
C LYS A 133 -0.24 -6.02 -24.44
N ARG A 134 -1.21 -6.48 -23.66
CA ARG A 134 -1.08 -7.65 -22.79
C ARG A 134 -0.59 -8.90 -23.55
N GLY A 135 -1.09 -9.07 -24.78
CA GLY A 135 -0.64 -10.15 -25.66
C GLY A 135 0.85 -10.10 -26.01
N ASP A 136 1.48 -8.92 -25.99
CA ASP A 136 2.86 -8.69 -26.37
C ASP A 136 3.84 -8.70 -25.19
N VAL A 137 3.33 -8.91 -23.97
CA VAL A 137 4.16 -9.01 -22.77
C VAL A 137 4.99 -10.28 -22.81
N THR A 138 6.33 -10.13 -22.66
CA THR A 138 7.30 -11.23 -22.66
C THR A 138 7.70 -11.69 -21.25
N SER A 139 7.30 -10.94 -20.22
CA SER A 139 7.67 -11.14 -18.81
C SER A 139 6.47 -11.61 -17.96
N SER A 140 6.73 -12.05 -16.72
CA SER A 140 5.68 -12.47 -15.79
C SER A 140 5.05 -11.26 -15.09
N ILE A 141 3.84 -10.87 -15.53
CA ILE A 141 3.07 -9.74 -14.99
C ILE A 141 1.66 -10.22 -14.67
N SER A 142 1.16 -9.82 -13.50
CA SER A 142 -0.24 -10.03 -13.12
C SER A 142 -0.95 -8.68 -13.04
N VAL A 143 -2.12 -8.60 -13.65
CA VAL A 143 -2.96 -7.39 -13.68
C VAL A 143 -4.19 -7.63 -12.83
N VAL A 144 -4.49 -6.72 -11.91
CA VAL A 144 -5.70 -6.73 -11.09
C VAL A 144 -6.47 -5.45 -11.36
N LYS A 145 -7.68 -5.56 -11.89
CA LYS A 145 -8.58 -4.43 -12.09
C LYS A 145 -9.38 -4.17 -10.82
N THR A 146 -9.53 -2.91 -10.45
CA THR A 146 -10.26 -2.56 -9.22
C THR A 146 -11.76 -2.85 -9.30
N ASP A 147 -12.34 -2.86 -10.50
CA ASP A 147 -13.76 -3.23 -10.71
C ASP A 147 -14.03 -4.71 -10.39
N GLU A 148 -13.00 -5.56 -10.37
CA GLU A 148 -13.07 -6.98 -10.02
C GLU A 148 -12.84 -7.24 -8.53
N LEU A 149 -12.43 -6.21 -7.78
CA LEU A 149 -12.16 -6.32 -6.35
C LEU A 149 -13.45 -6.24 -5.53
N PRO A 150 -13.51 -6.92 -4.38
CA PRO A 150 -14.65 -6.78 -3.47
C PRO A 150 -14.80 -5.31 -3.07
N LYS A 151 -15.97 -4.76 -3.20
CA LYS A 151 -16.32 -3.42 -2.71
C LYS A 151 -16.55 -3.43 -1.20
N ALA A 152 -15.71 -4.15 -0.47
CA ALA A 152 -15.76 -4.14 0.98
C ALA A 152 -15.20 -2.80 1.49
N SER A 153 -15.79 -2.30 2.57
CA SER A 153 -15.31 -1.11 3.27
C SER A 153 -13.99 -1.43 3.99
N THR A 154 -12.93 -1.68 3.24
CA THR A 154 -11.60 -1.92 3.80
C THR A 154 -10.80 -0.62 3.76
N ALA A 155 -10.13 -0.32 4.85
CA ALA A 155 -9.29 0.88 4.96
C ALA A 155 -8.08 0.86 4.02
N SER A 156 -7.69 -0.31 3.50
CA SER A 156 -6.45 -0.47 2.74
C SER A 156 -6.64 -1.21 1.42
N VAL A 157 -6.08 -0.65 0.36
CA VAL A 157 -5.91 -1.29 -0.97
C VAL A 157 -5.16 -2.62 -0.84
N GLY A 158 -4.21 -2.72 0.09
CA GLY A 158 -3.43 -3.94 0.31
C GLY A 158 -4.31 -5.15 0.63
N ASN A 159 -5.27 -5.00 1.52
CA ASN A 159 -6.18 -6.10 1.88
C ASN A 159 -7.02 -6.59 0.70
N MET A 160 -7.34 -5.71 -0.26
CA MET A 160 -8.10 -6.06 -1.45
C MET A 160 -7.31 -6.95 -2.42
N LEU A 161 -5.97 -6.95 -2.34
CA LEU A 161 -5.09 -7.76 -3.18
C LEU A 161 -4.85 -9.17 -2.63
N THR A 162 -5.26 -9.45 -1.38
CA THR A 162 -5.08 -10.77 -0.75
C THR A 162 -5.76 -11.86 -1.57
N GLY A 163 -5.01 -12.88 -1.99
CA GLY A 163 -5.53 -14.01 -2.76
C GLY A 163 -5.99 -13.66 -4.19
N ARG A 164 -5.48 -12.57 -4.81
CA ARG A 164 -5.85 -12.15 -6.18
C ARG A 164 -4.82 -12.49 -7.22
N THR A 165 -3.59 -12.73 -6.80
CA THR A 165 -2.45 -12.93 -7.71
C THR A 165 -1.53 -14.01 -7.18
N PRO A 166 -1.16 -15.02 -8.00
CA PRO A 166 -0.18 -16.00 -7.57
C PRO A 166 1.19 -15.32 -7.36
N GLY A 167 1.92 -15.75 -6.35
CA GLY A 167 3.24 -15.19 -6.00
C GLY A 167 3.21 -13.89 -5.21
N LEU A 168 2.05 -13.27 -4.99
CA LEU A 168 1.89 -12.12 -4.09
C LEU A 168 1.36 -12.61 -2.74
N ILE A 169 2.12 -12.37 -1.70
CA ILE A 169 1.71 -12.58 -0.31
C ILE A 169 1.42 -11.22 0.29
N VAL A 170 0.22 -11.06 0.81
CA VAL A 170 -0.20 -9.88 1.55
C VAL A 170 -0.49 -10.30 2.98
N LYS A 171 0.24 -9.75 3.93
CA LYS A 171 0.10 -10.07 5.34
C LYS A 171 -0.25 -8.80 6.11
N ALA A 172 -1.42 -8.79 6.72
CA ALA A 172 -1.74 -7.78 7.71
C ALA A 172 -1.01 -8.11 9.02
N ASN A 173 -0.14 -7.23 9.48
CA ASN A 173 0.60 -7.41 10.72
C ASN A 173 -0.27 -7.12 11.94
N SER A 174 -1.32 -6.34 11.73
CA SER A 174 -2.31 -6.01 12.76
C SER A 174 -3.67 -5.81 12.11
N ALA A 175 -4.73 -6.17 12.84
CA ALA A 175 -6.12 -5.86 12.49
C ALA A 175 -6.55 -4.46 12.96
N ALA A 176 -5.66 -3.73 13.65
CA ALA A 176 -5.92 -2.37 14.08
C ALA A 176 -6.23 -1.45 12.89
N PRO A 177 -7.11 -0.46 13.06
CA PRO A 177 -7.34 0.58 12.07
C PRO A 177 -6.04 1.24 11.61
N GLY A 178 -5.79 1.28 10.31
CA GLY A 178 -4.55 1.85 9.75
C GLY A 178 -3.30 0.99 9.95
N GLY A 179 -3.46 -0.27 10.42
CA GLY A 179 -2.34 -1.19 10.65
C GLY A 179 -1.50 -1.48 9.41
N ALA A 180 -0.23 -1.81 9.63
CA ALA A 180 0.72 -2.11 8.57
C ALA A 180 0.35 -3.38 7.80
N ILE A 181 0.61 -3.33 6.50
CA ILE A 181 0.42 -4.46 5.59
C ILE A 181 1.74 -4.72 4.89
N ASP A 182 2.26 -5.91 5.08
CA ASP A 182 3.46 -6.36 4.39
C ASP A 182 3.12 -7.02 3.06
N PHE A 183 3.91 -6.68 2.07
CA PHE A 183 3.87 -7.26 0.74
C PHE A 183 5.14 -8.03 0.49
N SER A 184 4.98 -9.23 -0.04
CA SER A 184 6.10 -10.03 -0.52
C SER A 184 5.76 -10.64 -1.87
N ILE A 185 6.67 -10.51 -2.82
CA ILE A 185 6.56 -11.13 -4.13
C ILE A 185 7.57 -12.28 -4.18
N ARG A 186 7.07 -13.51 -4.37
CA ARG A 186 7.89 -14.74 -4.49
C ARG A 186 8.86 -14.93 -3.30
N GLY A 187 8.41 -14.61 -2.08
CA GLY A 187 9.22 -14.73 -0.86
C GLY A 187 10.31 -13.68 -0.69
N GLY A 188 10.33 -12.64 -1.51
CA GLY A 188 11.25 -11.49 -1.37
C GLY A 188 10.82 -10.54 -0.24
N ASN A 189 11.65 -9.51 0.01
CA ASN A 189 11.28 -8.40 0.87
C ASN A 189 10.19 -7.51 0.23
N ALA A 190 9.86 -6.39 0.85
CA ALA A 190 8.87 -5.44 0.34
C ALA A 190 9.18 -4.99 -1.10
N PRO A 191 8.21 -5.07 -2.04
CA PRO A 191 8.39 -4.62 -3.42
C PRO A 191 8.40 -3.10 -3.52
N LEU A 192 8.96 -2.58 -4.62
CA LEU A 192 8.83 -1.17 -4.98
C LEU A 192 7.38 -0.86 -5.35
N ILE A 193 6.82 0.21 -4.78
CA ILE A 193 5.51 0.73 -5.16
C ILE A 193 5.70 1.90 -6.10
N VAL A 194 4.99 1.91 -7.22
CA VAL A 194 5.02 2.98 -8.22
C VAL A 194 3.60 3.45 -8.46
N ILE A 195 3.34 4.75 -8.27
CA ILE A 195 2.02 5.35 -8.48
C ILE A 195 2.09 6.31 -9.67
N ASP A 196 1.31 6.06 -10.72
CA ASP A 196 1.29 6.86 -11.96
C ASP A 196 2.69 7.10 -12.56
N GLY A 197 3.59 6.12 -12.42
CA GLY A 197 4.97 6.18 -12.90
C GLY A 197 5.96 6.83 -11.92
N TYR A 198 5.51 7.32 -10.76
CA TYR A 198 6.39 7.83 -9.71
C TYR A 198 6.72 6.73 -8.71
N PRO A 199 8.01 6.37 -8.53
CA PRO A 199 8.42 5.38 -7.54
C PRO A 199 8.36 5.98 -6.13
N ILE A 200 7.59 5.35 -5.26
CA ILE A 200 7.43 5.77 -3.88
C ILE A 200 8.61 5.26 -3.06
N SER A 201 9.34 6.18 -2.46
CA SER A 201 10.45 5.84 -1.59
C SER A 201 9.95 5.46 -0.21
N PRO A 202 10.46 4.38 0.41
CA PRO A 202 10.17 4.13 1.81
C PRO A 202 10.72 5.29 2.67
N VAL A 203 9.92 5.81 3.58
CA VAL A 203 10.40 6.71 4.63
C VAL A 203 10.86 5.84 5.78
N ASP A 204 12.05 6.09 6.28
CA ASP A 204 12.56 5.40 7.45
C ASP A 204 11.83 5.94 8.69
N ASP A 205 10.71 5.31 9.03
CA ASP A 205 9.94 5.66 10.22
C ASP A 205 10.56 5.11 11.52
N GLN A 206 11.68 4.40 11.40
CA GLN A 206 12.39 3.79 12.52
C GLN A 206 12.72 4.81 13.62
N TYR A 207 13.01 6.05 13.23
CA TYR A 207 13.29 7.12 14.19
C TYR A 207 12.08 7.60 15.00
N ILE A 208 10.88 7.40 14.50
CA ILE A 208 9.65 7.68 15.27
C ILE A 208 9.30 6.49 16.19
N SER A 209 9.80 5.29 15.88
CA SER A 209 9.48 4.05 16.61
C SER A 209 10.62 3.50 17.47
N GLU A 210 11.89 3.65 17.07
CA GLU A 210 13.00 2.87 17.64
C GLU A 210 13.96 3.63 18.58
N ASN A 211 14.03 4.95 18.54
CA ASN A 211 14.97 5.69 19.42
C ASN A 211 14.59 5.70 20.89
N VAL A 212 13.65 4.86 21.29
CA VAL A 212 13.28 4.58 22.68
C VAL A 212 14.14 3.44 23.29
N LYS A 213 15.22 3.03 22.61
CA LYS A 213 16.08 1.91 23.09
C LYS A 213 16.66 2.11 24.48
N GLU A 214 17.00 3.34 24.85
CA GLU A 214 17.58 3.63 26.16
C GLU A 214 16.55 3.68 27.30
N THR A 215 15.28 3.88 27.01
CA THR A 215 14.20 4.00 28.00
C THR A 215 13.41 2.71 28.22
N GLY A 216 13.91 1.57 27.77
CA GLY A 216 13.27 0.29 28.02
C GLY A 216 11.95 0.06 27.26
N ASN A 217 11.78 0.63 26.03
CA ASN A 217 10.63 0.38 25.13
C ASN A 217 9.24 0.60 25.77
N LYS A 218 9.05 1.72 26.41
CA LYS A 218 7.75 2.10 27.04
C LYS A 218 6.65 2.41 26.03
N LEU A 219 7.04 2.82 24.81
CA LEU A 219 6.15 3.02 23.67
C LEU A 219 6.26 1.78 22.79
N GLY A 220 5.19 1.08 22.61
CA GLY A 220 5.16 0.04 21.60
C GLY A 220 5.57 0.59 20.22
N SER A 221 6.17 -0.25 19.36
CA SER A 221 6.35 0.10 17.97
C SER A 221 4.97 0.26 17.33
N VAL A 222 4.65 1.43 16.80
CA VAL A 222 3.45 1.55 15.96
C VAL A 222 3.73 0.72 14.71
N PRO A 223 2.82 -0.17 14.30
CA PRO A 223 2.93 -0.83 13.01
C PRO A 223 3.04 0.23 11.94
N MET A 224 4.24 0.43 11.43
CA MET A 224 4.54 1.53 10.53
C MET A 224 4.58 1.02 9.10
N ASP A 225 4.32 1.94 8.21
CA ASP A 225 4.48 1.89 6.77
C ASP A 225 3.53 0.95 6.00
N ASN A 226 2.36 1.51 5.79
CA ASN A 226 1.48 1.08 4.72
C ASN A 226 1.45 2.17 3.65
N ASN A 227 2.33 2.10 2.65
CA ASN A 227 2.35 3.06 1.54
C ASN A 227 1.01 3.15 0.79
N PHE A 228 0.14 2.15 0.95
CA PHE A 228 -1.22 2.13 0.39
C PHE A 228 -2.24 2.89 1.24
N ILE A 229 -1.89 3.26 2.48
CA ILE A 229 -2.80 3.95 3.39
C ILE A 229 -3.18 5.34 2.86
N ASN A 230 -2.30 5.94 2.04
CA ASN A 230 -2.47 7.25 1.43
C ASN A 230 -3.37 7.25 0.18
N LEU A 231 -3.83 6.07 -0.26
CA LEU A 231 -4.62 5.91 -1.49
C LEU A 231 -6.07 5.59 -1.18
N ASN A 232 -6.97 6.28 -1.87
CA ASN A 232 -8.36 5.87 -1.93
C ASN A 232 -8.52 4.75 -2.96
N PRO A 233 -9.06 3.55 -2.59
CA PRO A 233 -9.31 2.47 -3.54
C PRO A 233 -10.17 2.87 -4.74
N ASP A 234 -11.13 3.77 -4.54
CA ASP A 234 -12.01 4.27 -5.60
C ASP A 234 -11.29 5.08 -6.68
N ASP A 235 -10.08 5.60 -6.39
CA ASP A 235 -9.27 6.34 -7.35
C ASP A 235 -8.37 5.45 -8.21
N ILE A 236 -8.27 4.15 -7.90
CA ILE A 236 -7.39 3.23 -8.61
C ILE A 236 -8.13 2.63 -9.80
N GLU A 237 -7.45 2.53 -10.95
CA GLU A 237 -7.93 1.87 -12.17
C GLU A 237 -7.41 0.43 -12.26
N SER A 238 -6.09 0.25 -12.13
CA SER A 238 -5.45 -1.07 -12.14
C SER A 238 -4.25 -1.14 -11.22
N ILE A 239 -3.91 -2.37 -10.83
CA ILE A 239 -2.69 -2.69 -10.11
C ILE A 239 -1.97 -3.78 -10.87
N ASP A 240 -0.77 -3.47 -11.37
CA ASP A 240 0.05 -4.39 -12.14
C ASP A 240 1.24 -4.84 -11.29
N ILE A 241 1.46 -6.15 -11.20
CA ILE A 241 2.49 -6.75 -10.35
C ILE A 241 3.55 -7.39 -11.23
N LEU A 242 4.76 -6.79 -11.22
CA LEU A 242 5.93 -7.26 -11.95
C LEU A 242 6.74 -8.18 -11.05
N LYS A 243 6.90 -9.44 -11.45
CA LYS A 243 7.42 -10.50 -10.60
C LYS A 243 8.82 -11.01 -10.97
N ASP A 244 9.28 -10.74 -12.16
CA ASP A 244 10.59 -11.20 -12.65
C ASP A 244 11.57 -10.07 -12.98
N ALA A 245 12.88 -10.37 -12.97
CA ALA A 245 13.90 -9.37 -13.20
C ALA A 245 13.89 -8.81 -14.63
N SER A 246 13.33 -9.51 -15.62
CA SER A 246 13.22 -8.98 -16.98
C SER A 246 12.23 -7.83 -17.08
N ALA A 247 11.16 -7.86 -16.24
CA ALA A 247 10.21 -6.77 -16.11
C ALA A 247 10.69 -5.67 -15.18
N THR A 248 11.35 -6.04 -14.07
CA THR A 248 11.70 -5.11 -12.99
C THR A 248 13.02 -4.38 -13.20
N SER A 249 13.92 -4.91 -14.08
CA SER A 249 15.22 -4.29 -14.37
C SER A 249 15.13 -2.83 -14.84
N ILE A 250 14.03 -2.46 -15.48
CA ILE A 250 13.80 -1.08 -15.91
C ILE A 250 13.60 -0.08 -14.74
N TYR A 251 13.17 -0.57 -13.57
CA TYR A 251 13.02 0.21 -12.35
C TYR A 251 14.27 0.23 -11.47
N GLY A 252 15.32 -0.51 -11.88
CA GLY A 252 16.66 -0.50 -11.28
C GLY A 252 16.73 -1.07 -9.88
N SER A 253 17.69 -0.56 -9.12
CA SER A 253 18.11 -1.08 -7.82
C SER A 253 17.01 -1.16 -6.76
N ARG A 254 15.95 -0.41 -6.90
CA ARG A 254 14.82 -0.45 -5.96
C ARG A 254 13.85 -1.61 -6.20
N ALA A 255 13.97 -2.27 -7.36
CA ALA A 255 13.00 -3.26 -7.83
C ALA A 255 13.45 -4.71 -7.66
N ALA A 256 14.51 -4.97 -6.89
CA ALA A 256 15.05 -6.30 -6.64
C ALA A 256 14.01 -7.28 -6.06
N ASN A 257 13.03 -6.77 -5.32
CA ASN A 257 11.98 -7.55 -4.68
C ASN A 257 10.64 -7.55 -5.44
N GLY A 258 10.64 -7.10 -6.71
CA GLY A 258 9.45 -6.94 -7.52
C GLY A 258 8.92 -5.50 -7.49
N VAL A 259 7.89 -5.25 -8.31
CA VAL A 259 7.27 -3.92 -8.42
C VAL A 259 5.75 -4.06 -8.41
N VAL A 260 5.08 -3.20 -7.66
CA VAL A 260 3.63 -3.01 -7.68
C VAL A 260 3.35 -1.65 -8.33
N LEU A 261 2.81 -1.70 -9.55
CA LEU A 261 2.43 -0.50 -10.30
C LEU A 261 0.97 -0.19 -10.04
N ILE A 262 0.68 1.01 -9.58
CA ILE A 262 -0.67 1.50 -9.35
C ILE A 262 -0.97 2.56 -10.38
N THR A 263 -1.96 2.29 -11.22
CA THR A 263 -2.49 3.27 -12.16
C THR A 263 -3.77 3.85 -11.60
N THR A 264 -3.84 5.17 -11.50
CA THR A 264 -5.02 5.84 -11.00
C THR A 264 -5.95 6.24 -12.14
N LYS A 265 -7.25 6.35 -11.84
CA LYS A 265 -8.28 6.78 -12.77
C LYS A 265 -7.96 8.16 -13.32
N ARG A 266 -8.27 8.37 -14.59
CA ARG A 266 -8.05 9.62 -15.31
C ARG A 266 -9.35 10.19 -15.85
N GLY A 267 -9.32 11.44 -16.26
CA GLY A 267 -10.42 12.06 -16.99
C GLY A 267 -10.71 11.35 -18.30
N SER A 268 -11.98 11.24 -18.64
CA SER A 268 -12.44 10.65 -19.90
C SER A 268 -13.06 11.74 -20.79
N GLU A 269 -13.03 11.51 -22.10
CA GLU A 269 -13.73 12.38 -23.05
C GLU A 269 -15.25 12.16 -22.93
N GLY A 270 -16.02 13.25 -22.92
CA GLY A 270 -17.47 13.21 -22.83
C GLY A 270 -18.05 14.19 -21.81
N LYS A 271 -19.33 13.97 -21.46
CA LYS A 271 -20.02 14.79 -20.45
C LYS A 271 -19.40 14.57 -19.08
N VAL A 272 -19.56 15.55 -18.22
CA VAL A 272 -19.16 15.44 -16.81
C VAL A 272 -19.89 14.28 -16.16
N ASP A 273 -19.12 13.36 -15.60
CA ASP A 273 -19.60 12.22 -14.81
C ASP A 273 -19.28 12.48 -13.34
N VAL A 274 -20.31 12.51 -12.52
CA VAL A 274 -20.22 12.74 -11.07
C VAL A 274 -20.64 11.46 -10.36
N LYS A 275 -19.71 10.85 -9.64
CA LYS A 275 -19.97 9.65 -8.87
C LYS A 275 -19.77 9.94 -7.37
N PHE A 276 -20.82 9.78 -6.60
CA PHE A 276 -20.78 9.76 -5.15
C PHE A 276 -20.93 8.33 -4.66
N SER A 277 -20.07 7.93 -3.72
CA SER A 277 -20.11 6.62 -3.06
C SER A 277 -20.10 6.85 -1.56
N ALA A 278 -20.96 6.16 -0.83
CA ALA A 278 -20.95 6.14 0.63
C ALA A 278 -21.16 4.71 1.11
N SER A 279 -20.43 4.30 2.12
CA SER A 279 -20.55 2.99 2.73
C SER A 279 -20.40 3.07 4.24
N VAL A 280 -21.14 2.23 4.95
CA VAL A 280 -21.06 2.06 6.39
C VAL A 280 -20.91 0.59 6.70
N SER A 281 -20.00 0.25 7.60
CA SER A 281 -19.75 -1.13 8.04
C SER A 281 -19.57 -1.16 9.56
N MET A 282 -20.04 -2.22 10.17
CA MET A 282 -19.82 -2.51 11.59
C MET A 282 -18.80 -3.63 11.73
N GLN A 283 -17.92 -3.52 12.70
CA GLN A 283 -16.94 -4.54 13.03
C GLN A 283 -17.06 -4.92 14.51
N LYS A 284 -16.98 -6.20 14.79
CA LYS A 284 -17.05 -6.75 16.14
C LYS A 284 -15.94 -7.76 16.33
N LEU A 285 -15.41 -7.84 17.52
CA LEU A 285 -14.48 -8.87 17.92
C LEU A 285 -15.15 -10.24 17.78
N TYR A 286 -14.45 -11.17 17.12
CA TYR A 286 -14.94 -12.53 16.89
C TYR A 286 -13.84 -13.55 17.19
N GLY A 287 -14.23 -14.73 17.70
CA GLY A 287 -13.29 -15.85 17.88
C GLY A 287 -12.45 -15.76 19.16
N PHE A 288 -12.79 -14.85 20.09
CA PHE A 288 -12.26 -14.96 21.45
C PHE A 288 -13.10 -15.97 22.23
N GLU A 289 -12.40 -16.85 22.95
CA GLU A 289 -13.05 -17.76 23.91
C GLU A 289 -13.59 -16.93 25.08
N ASP A 290 -14.64 -17.45 25.72
CA ASP A 290 -15.22 -16.81 26.88
C ASP A 290 -14.16 -16.70 27.98
N MET A 291 -13.98 -15.51 28.50
CA MET A 291 -13.10 -15.28 29.63
C MET A 291 -13.67 -15.95 30.89
N LEU A 292 -12.78 -16.41 31.76
CA LEU A 292 -13.21 -17.03 33.02
C LEU A 292 -14.09 -16.05 33.81
N SER A 293 -15.24 -16.53 34.27
CA SER A 293 -16.03 -15.81 35.28
C SER A 293 -15.24 -15.68 36.57
N GLY A 294 -15.57 -14.69 37.40
CA GLY A 294 -14.92 -14.57 38.71
C GLY A 294 -14.99 -15.85 39.56
N GLN A 295 -16.13 -16.56 39.55
CA GLN A 295 -16.26 -17.86 40.27
C GLN A 295 -15.39 -18.96 39.67
N ASP A 296 -15.30 -19.04 38.33
CA ASP A 296 -14.49 -20.05 37.69
C ASP A 296 -13.00 -19.77 37.87
N PHE A 297 -12.61 -18.49 37.84
CA PHE A 297 -11.26 -18.09 38.21
C PHE A 297 -10.89 -18.51 39.62
N MET A 298 -11.75 -18.26 40.58
CA MET A 298 -11.51 -18.66 41.97
C MET A 298 -11.33 -20.17 42.10
N ARG A 299 -12.15 -20.97 41.39
CA ARG A 299 -12.04 -22.46 41.39
C ARG A 299 -10.72 -22.91 40.74
N GLU A 300 -10.39 -22.37 39.56
CA GLU A 300 -9.15 -22.70 38.89
C GLU A 300 -7.92 -22.26 39.70
N ARG A 301 -7.99 -21.13 40.38
CA ARG A 301 -6.92 -20.66 41.26
C ARG A 301 -6.70 -21.63 42.43
N ASN A 302 -7.76 -22.11 43.07
CA ASN A 302 -7.68 -23.15 44.09
C ASN A 302 -7.07 -24.44 43.56
N LYS A 303 -7.48 -24.86 42.38
CA LYS A 303 -6.93 -26.06 41.70
C LYS A 303 -5.42 -25.88 41.42
N ILE A 304 -4.98 -24.77 40.87
CA ILE A 304 -3.56 -24.45 40.66
C ILE A 304 -2.78 -24.46 41.96
N THR A 305 -3.34 -23.88 43.02
CA THR A 305 -2.71 -23.86 44.36
C THR A 305 -2.52 -25.29 44.89
N ARG A 306 -3.52 -26.15 44.74
CA ARG A 306 -3.43 -27.58 45.06
C ARG A 306 -2.33 -28.28 44.26
N GLU A 307 -2.29 -28.07 42.97
CA GLU A 307 -1.32 -28.73 42.09
C GLU A 307 0.11 -28.24 42.40
N ILE A 308 0.32 -26.96 42.69
CA ILE A 308 1.61 -26.42 43.12
C ILE A 308 2.02 -27.04 44.48
N TRP A 309 1.08 -27.15 45.41
CA TRP A 309 1.35 -27.81 46.73
C TRP A 309 1.78 -29.26 46.53
N MET A 310 1.04 -30.02 45.73
CA MET A 310 1.34 -31.41 45.43
C MET A 310 2.71 -31.59 44.77
N ASN A 311 3.05 -30.75 43.82
CA ASN A 311 4.36 -30.77 43.17
C ASN A 311 5.49 -30.44 44.17
N ASN A 312 5.31 -29.45 45.02
CA ASN A 312 6.32 -29.05 46.02
C ASN A 312 6.53 -30.12 47.11
N ASN A 313 5.53 -30.93 47.37
CA ASN A 313 5.59 -32.02 48.37
C ASN A 313 5.85 -33.39 47.74
N ASN A 314 6.16 -33.47 46.44
CA ASN A 314 6.41 -34.69 45.68
C ASN A 314 5.22 -35.66 45.67
N VAL A 315 4.01 -35.16 45.74
CA VAL A 315 2.78 -35.98 45.66
C VAL A 315 2.39 -36.07 44.20
N TYR A 316 2.37 -37.30 43.67
CA TYR A 316 1.97 -37.53 42.27
C TYR A 316 0.46 -37.43 42.12
N PRO A 317 -0.05 -36.53 41.26
CA PRO A 317 -1.48 -36.38 41.02
C PRO A 317 -2.07 -37.52 40.23
N TYR A 318 -3.38 -37.62 40.28
CA TYR A 318 -4.25 -38.46 39.47
C TYR A 318 -4.23 -39.96 39.76
N GLY A 319 -5.02 -40.35 40.74
CA GLY A 319 -5.41 -41.75 40.97
C GLY A 319 -4.47 -42.59 41.82
N THR A 320 -3.54 -41.98 42.56
CA THR A 320 -2.80 -42.67 43.61
C THR A 320 -3.45 -42.41 44.99
N ARG A 321 -3.34 -43.39 45.87
CA ARG A 321 -3.85 -43.29 47.25
C ARG A 321 -3.19 -42.15 48.01
N GLU A 322 -1.91 -41.87 47.73
CA GLU A 322 -1.18 -40.78 48.33
C GLU A 322 -1.80 -39.41 47.93
N TRP A 323 -2.37 -39.32 46.76
CA TRP A 323 -3.09 -38.12 46.33
C TRP A 323 -4.36 -37.90 47.10
N GLU A 324 -5.19 -38.94 47.34
CA GLU A 324 -6.41 -38.87 48.19
C GLU A 324 -6.08 -38.52 49.64
N ASP A 325 -5.05 -39.15 50.22
CA ASP A 325 -4.56 -38.89 51.58
C ASP A 325 -3.99 -37.48 51.74
N SER A 326 -3.32 -36.92 50.72
CA SER A 326 -2.75 -35.58 50.76
C SER A 326 -3.80 -34.47 50.69
N MET A 327 -4.98 -34.75 50.15
CA MET A 327 -6.12 -33.82 50.13
C MET A 327 -6.63 -33.46 51.54
N ASN A 328 -6.33 -34.29 52.54
CA ASN A 328 -6.67 -34.01 53.93
C ASN A 328 -5.62 -33.20 54.70
N THR A 329 -4.52 -32.83 54.12
CA THR A 329 -3.52 -31.97 54.73
C THR A 329 -3.76 -30.53 54.38
N SER A 330 -3.43 -29.62 55.29
CA SER A 330 -3.71 -28.17 55.29
C SER A 330 -3.17 -27.40 54.07
N ILE A 331 -3.82 -27.60 52.93
CA ILE A 331 -3.61 -26.68 51.76
C ILE A 331 -4.34 -25.39 52.08
N LEU A 332 -3.61 -24.30 52.14
CA LEU A 332 -4.20 -22.95 52.27
C LEU A 332 -4.72 -22.53 50.91
N TYR A 333 -5.99 -22.79 50.67
CA TYR A 333 -6.66 -22.30 49.45
C TYR A 333 -6.85 -20.80 49.53
N PRO A 334 -6.60 -20.08 48.44
CA PRO A 334 -6.85 -18.63 48.36
C PRO A 334 -8.32 -18.25 48.57
N TYR A 335 -9.25 -19.17 48.22
CA TYR A 335 -10.68 -18.93 48.30
C TYR A 335 -11.39 -20.12 48.94
N THR A 336 -12.30 -19.85 49.85
CA THR A 336 -13.18 -20.89 50.44
C THR A 336 -14.35 -21.18 49.50
N GLU A 337 -14.96 -22.37 49.63
CA GLU A 337 -16.16 -22.75 48.87
C GLU A 337 -17.34 -21.81 49.17
N GLU A 338 -17.43 -21.27 50.38
CA GLU A 338 -18.44 -20.28 50.75
C GLU A 338 -18.25 -18.95 49.99
N GLU A 339 -17.03 -18.43 49.90
CA GLU A 339 -16.72 -17.23 49.14
C GLU A 339 -17.00 -17.45 47.64
N ILE A 340 -16.58 -18.58 47.08
CA ILE A 340 -16.85 -18.92 45.68
C ILE A 340 -18.37 -18.98 45.44
N SER A 341 -19.12 -19.66 46.29
CA SER A 341 -20.58 -19.84 46.10
C SER A 341 -21.37 -18.54 46.25
N LYS A 342 -20.90 -17.64 47.07
CA LYS A 342 -21.52 -16.30 47.33
C LYS A 342 -21.07 -15.23 46.32
N PHE A 343 -19.96 -15.39 45.66
CA PHE A 343 -19.44 -14.41 44.72
C PHE A 343 -20.43 -14.16 43.59
N ARG A 344 -20.83 -12.93 43.38
CA ARG A 344 -21.82 -12.48 42.41
C ARG A 344 -21.30 -11.31 41.57
N GLY A 345 -20.07 -10.97 41.74
CA GLY A 345 -19.41 -9.91 41.01
C GLY A 345 -18.43 -10.42 39.97
N GLY A 346 -17.62 -9.55 39.52
CA GLY A 346 -16.53 -9.80 38.58
C GLY A 346 -16.55 -8.85 37.41
N THR A 347 -15.40 -8.70 36.83
CA THR A 347 -15.19 -7.79 35.69
C THR A 347 -14.81 -8.62 34.47
N ASN A 348 -15.58 -8.55 33.41
CA ASN A 348 -15.14 -9.01 32.11
C ASN A 348 -14.25 -7.91 31.50
N TRP A 349 -12.97 -8.01 31.77
CA TRP A 349 -11.99 -7.00 31.36
C TRP A 349 -11.94 -6.78 29.83
N LEU A 350 -12.21 -7.82 29.05
CA LEU A 350 -12.21 -7.72 27.61
C LEU A 350 -13.37 -6.84 27.10
N ASP A 351 -14.57 -6.98 27.69
CA ASP A 351 -15.73 -6.16 27.36
C ASP A 351 -15.52 -4.68 27.76
N GLU A 352 -14.77 -4.47 28.85
CA GLU A 352 -14.48 -3.10 29.32
C GLU A 352 -13.54 -2.33 28.38
N VAL A 353 -12.68 -3.01 27.63
CA VAL A 353 -11.72 -2.37 26.72
C VAL A 353 -12.09 -2.51 25.23
N THR A 354 -13.16 -3.23 24.92
CA THR A 354 -13.63 -3.42 23.54
C THR A 354 -14.96 -2.72 23.27
N ARG A 355 -15.29 -2.57 21.99
CA ARG A 355 -16.56 -1.99 21.50
C ARG A 355 -16.93 -2.58 20.14
N THR A 356 -18.16 -2.37 19.72
CA THR A 356 -18.51 -2.50 18.30
C THR A 356 -17.95 -1.30 17.57
N GLY A 357 -17.03 -1.54 16.62
CA GLY A 357 -16.42 -0.50 15.81
C GLY A 357 -17.29 -0.14 14.60
N LEU A 358 -17.16 1.10 14.14
CA LEU A 358 -17.88 1.63 12.98
C LEU A 358 -16.88 2.09 11.93
N ILE A 359 -17.10 1.70 10.67
CA ILE A 359 -16.35 2.20 9.53
C ILE A 359 -17.33 2.93 8.63
N HIS A 360 -17.05 4.17 8.28
CA HIS A 360 -17.75 4.88 7.23
C HIS A 360 -16.76 5.50 6.23
N ASN A 361 -17.11 5.45 4.97
CA ASN A 361 -16.30 5.94 3.87
C ASN A 361 -17.19 6.68 2.88
N GLU A 362 -16.85 7.93 2.58
CA GLU A 362 -17.50 8.78 1.60
C GLU A 362 -16.49 9.18 0.52
N SER A 363 -16.91 9.13 -0.74
CA SER A 363 -16.04 9.48 -1.85
C SER A 363 -16.86 10.18 -2.95
N LEU A 364 -16.33 11.29 -3.44
CA LEU A 364 -16.87 12.06 -4.56
C LEU A 364 -15.82 12.09 -5.67
N ASN A 365 -16.21 11.61 -6.85
CA ASN A 365 -15.40 11.63 -8.04
C ASN A 365 -16.09 12.42 -9.14
N ILE A 366 -15.40 13.41 -9.70
CA ILE A 366 -15.88 14.23 -10.82
C ILE A 366 -14.87 14.08 -11.95
N LYS A 367 -15.29 13.50 -13.06
CA LYS A 367 -14.45 13.36 -14.24
C LYS A 367 -15.17 13.88 -15.48
N GLY A 368 -14.39 14.34 -16.44
CA GLY A 368 -14.92 14.84 -17.70
C GLY A 368 -13.81 15.26 -18.63
N GLY A 369 -14.22 15.79 -19.77
CA GLY A 369 -13.26 16.32 -20.73
C GLY A 369 -13.77 16.52 -22.12
N SER A 370 -12.96 17.14 -22.92
CA SER A 370 -13.14 17.34 -24.37
C SER A 370 -12.00 16.68 -25.13
N GLY A 371 -11.98 16.74 -26.45
CA GLY A 371 -10.86 16.22 -27.24
C GLY A 371 -9.48 16.84 -26.92
N LYS A 372 -9.43 17.94 -26.18
CA LYS A 372 -8.18 18.63 -25.82
C LYS A 372 -7.84 18.53 -24.34
N THR A 373 -8.84 18.59 -23.45
CA THR A 373 -8.63 18.65 -22.00
C THR A 373 -9.42 17.52 -21.34
N LYS A 374 -8.76 16.75 -20.49
CA LYS A 374 -9.38 15.73 -19.65
C LYS A 374 -9.03 15.98 -18.20
N TYR A 375 -9.98 15.83 -17.30
CA TYR A 375 -9.74 16.07 -15.88
C TYR A 375 -10.48 15.05 -15.02
N LEU A 376 -9.89 14.78 -13.87
CA LEU A 376 -10.50 14.06 -12.78
C LEU A 376 -10.18 14.80 -11.48
N PHE A 377 -11.20 15.03 -10.68
CA PHE A 377 -11.09 15.54 -9.32
C PHE A 377 -11.78 14.55 -8.39
N SER A 378 -11.10 14.14 -7.32
CA SER A 378 -11.69 13.29 -6.29
C SER A 378 -11.43 13.84 -4.89
N VAL A 379 -12.39 13.59 -4.00
CA VAL A 379 -12.29 13.83 -2.56
C VAL A 379 -12.86 12.62 -1.84
N SER A 380 -12.17 12.13 -0.83
CA SER A 380 -12.72 11.07 0.02
C SER A 380 -12.37 11.28 1.49
N ASN A 381 -13.26 10.79 2.33
CA ASN A 381 -13.11 10.73 3.78
C ASN A 381 -13.42 9.32 4.25
N LEU A 382 -12.53 8.74 5.02
CA LEU A 382 -12.69 7.44 5.69
C LEU A 382 -12.50 7.63 7.17
N SER A 383 -13.46 7.15 7.97
CA SER A 383 -13.32 7.02 9.42
C SER A 383 -13.51 5.57 9.82
N ASN A 384 -12.61 5.06 10.61
CA ASN A 384 -12.61 3.68 11.09
C ASN A 384 -12.34 3.67 12.60
N ASP A 385 -13.40 3.47 13.38
CA ASP A 385 -13.31 3.21 14.80
C ASP A 385 -13.03 1.73 15.04
N GLY A 386 -11.91 1.43 15.72
CA GLY A 386 -11.51 0.06 16.01
C GLY A 386 -12.42 -0.64 17.04
N VAL A 387 -12.31 -1.98 17.05
CA VAL A 387 -13.00 -2.81 18.06
C VAL A 387 -12.39 -2.66 19.44
N VAL A 388 -11.16 -2.20 19.56
CA VAL A 388 -10.51 -1.81 20.80
C VAL A 388 -10.78 -0.32 21.05
N LYS A 389 -11.16 0.06 22.26
CA LYS A 389 -11.37 1.47 22.63
C LYS A 389 -10.07 2.25 22.46
N ASN A 390 -10.13 3.56 22.23
CA ASN A 390 -8.98 4.44 21.94
C ASN A 390 -8.17 4.06 20.70
N ASN A 391 -8.75 3.24 19.80
CA ASN A 391 -8.15 2.95 18.53
C ASN A 391 -9.02 3.48 17.39
N SER A 392 -8.48 4.36 16.56
CA SER A 392 -9.17 4.92 15.40
C SER A 392 -8.23 5.27 14.27
N PHE A 393 -8.77 5.35 13.07
CA PHE A 393 -8.06 5.77 11.86
C PHE A 393 -8.97 6.64 11.01
N ASN A 394 -8.56 7.88 10.78
CA ASN A 394 -9.28 8.83 9.94
C ASN A 394 -8.40 9.27 8.78
N ARG A 395 -8.88 9.11 7.54
CA ARG A 395 -8.17 9.50 6.34
C ARG A 395 -8.98 10.48 5.50
N PHE A 396 -8.38 11.60 5.19
CA PHE A 396 -8.86 12.52 4.17
C PHE A 396 -7.94 12.47 2.97
N THR A 397 -8.48 12.31 1.76
CA THR A 397 -7.69 12.37 0.52
C THR A 397 -8.35 13.29 -0.50
N THR A 398 -7.51 13.96 -1.30
CA THR A 398 -7.96 14.68 -2.48
C THR A 398 -6.98 14.45 -3.62
N ARG A 399 -7.48 14.37 -4.85
CA ARG A 399 -6.68 14.14 -6.06
C ARG A 399 -7.19 15.00 -7.20
N LEU A 400 -6.25 15.53 -7.97
CA LEU A 400 -6.49 16.23 -9.23
C LEU A 400 -5.61 15.61 -10.31
N ASN A 401 -6.21 15.13 -11.40
CA ASN A 401 -5.52 14.74 -12.61
C ASN A 401 -6.00 15.63 -13.75
N LEU A 402 -5.08 16.23 -14.47
CA LEU A 402 -5.33 17.09 -15.62
C LEU A 402 -4.43 16.66 -16.77
N ASP A 403 -5.03 16.29 -17.90
CA ASP A 403 -4.34 15.99 -19.14
C ASP A 403 -4.75 17.02 -20.20
N GLN A 404 -3.78 17.68 -20.83
CA GLN A 404 -3.99 18.70 -21.84
C GLN A 404 -3.28 18.35 -23.15
N LYS A 405 -4.02 18.29 -24.23
CA LYS A 405 -3.49 18.22 -25.59
C LYS A 405 -3.44 19.65 -26.14
N PHE A 406 -2.25 20.24 -26.22
CA PHE A 406 -2.09 21.59 -26.77
C PHE A 406 -2.24 21.59 -28.28
N ASN A 407 -1.62 20.61 -28.94
CA ASN A 407 -1.73 20.37 -30.37
C ASN A 407 -1.42 18.89 -30.69
N ASN A 408 -1.21 18.53 -31.95
CA ASN A 408 -0.99 17.15 -32.37
C ASN A 408 0.37 16.59 -31.97
N TRP A 409 1.36 17.43 -31.64
CA TRP A 409 2.71 17.01 -31.27
C TRP A 409 3.09 17.36 -29.82
N LEU A 410 2.25 18.11 -29.10
CA LEU A 410 2.53 18.54 -27.72
C LEU A 410 1.35 18.19 -26.81
N LYS A 411 1.62 17.42 -25.77
CA LYS A 411 0.70 17.13 -24.65
C LYS A 411 1.40 17.41 -23.34
N GLY A 412 0.64 17.67 -22.30
CA GLY A 412 1.13 17.82 -20.93
C GLY A 412 0.11 17.28 -19.95
N GLY A 413 0.60 16.87 -18.79
CA GLY A 413 -0.24 16.37 -17.72
C GLY A 413 0.27 16.78 -16.35
N VAL A 414 -0.64 16.96 -15.42
CA VAL A 414 -0.36 17.24 -14.00
C VAL A 414 -1.22 16.33 -13.15
N ASN A 415 -0.59 15.66 -12.20
CA ASN A 415 -1.28 14.86 -11.19
C ASN A 415 -0.84 15.36 -9.81
N VAL A 416 -1.79 15.63 -8.94
CA VAL A 416 -1.52 16.06 -7.56
C VAL A 416 -2.45 15.29 -6.65
N SER A 417 -1.89 14.69 -5.62
CA SER A 417 -2.67 14.07 -4.54
C SER A 417 -2.17 14.56 -3.19
N TYR A 418 -3.10 14.76 -2.29
CA TYR A 418 -2.85 15.05 -0.89
C TYR A 418 -3.62 14.06 -0.04
N SER A 419 -2.98 13.54 0.99
CA SER A 419 -3.63 12.74 2.02
C SER A 419 -3.22 13.20 3.40
N ARG A 420 -4.17 13.14 4.34
CA ARG A 420 -3.93 13.32 5.76
C ARG A 420 -4.58 12.17 6.52
N ASN A 421 -3.76 11.50 7.32
CA ASN A 421 -4.18 10.38 8.16
C ASN A 421 -3.97 10.75 9.62
N ASN A 422 -5.02 10.66 10.43
CA ASN A 422 -4.95 10.78 11.89
C ASN A 422 -5.22 9.39 12.47
N ILE A 423 -4.35 8.95 13.36
CA ILE A 423 -4.37 7.62 13.96
C ILE A 423 -4.32 7.79 15.48
N ASP A 424 -5.32 7.28 16.18
CA ASP A 424 -5.24 7.06 17.61
C ASP A 424 -4.80 5.60 17.82
N ASN A 425 -3.66 5.42 18.45
CA ASN A 425 -3.09 4.10 18.70
C ASN A 425 -3.40 3.65 20.13
N VAL A 426 -3.59 2.35 20.31
CA VAL A 426 -3.67 1.77 21.64
C VAL A 426 -2.28 1.71 22.24
N TYR A 427 -2.10 2.29 23.42
CA TYR A 427 -0.81 2.31 24.09
C TYR A 427 -0.33 0.90 24.43
N GLY A 428 0.90 0.57 24.08
CA GLY A 428 1.54 -0.69 24.45
C GLY A 428 1.19 -1.93 23.61
N GLU A 429 0.27 -1.84 22.63
CA GLU A 429 -0.19 -3.01 21.85
C GLU A 429 0.82 -3.54 20.83
N SER A 430 1.83 -2.78 20.47
CA SER A 430 2.79 -3.20 19.46
C SER A 430 3.97 -3.96 20.05
N GLY A 431 3.78 -5.27 20.11
CA GLY A 431 4.86 -6.23 19.92
C GLY A 431 5.95 -6.30 20.98
N ARG A 432 5.60 -6.77 22.17
CA ARG A 432 6.64 -7.40 23.00
C ARG A 432 6.28 -8.82 23.36
N SER A 433 7.06 -9.72 22.79
CA SER A 433 7.21 -11.07 23.32
C SER A 433 8.03 -11.00 24.61
N GLY A 434 7.60 -11.66 25.64
CA GLY A 434 8.38 -11.93 26.83
C GLY A 434 7.83 -11.30 28.08
N GLY A 435 6.94 -12.00 28.68
CA GLY A 435 6.66 -12.15 30.12
C GLY A 435 6.97 -10.97 31.01
N SER A 436 6.56 -9.76 30.71
CA SER A 436 6.97 -8.65 31.52
C SER A 436 5.88 -7.60 31.69
N GLN A 437 6.12 -6.76 32.62
CA GLN A 437 5.46 -5.56 33.11
C GLN A 437 4.91 -4.61 32.02
N PHE A 438 5.03 -4.99 30.71
CA PHE A 438 4.69 -4.15 29.56
C PHE A 438 3.63 -4.80 28.66
N ALA A 439 2.75 -5.62 29.24
CA ALA A 439 1.59 -6.10 28.49
C ALA A 439 0.75 -4.90 28.05
N GLY A 440 0.33 -4.85 26.81
CA GLY A 440 -0.61 -3.88 26.31
C GLY A 440 -2.01 -4.07 26.88
N MET A 441 -2.94 -3.20 26.54
CA MET A 441 -4.29 -3.20 27.06
C MET A 441 -5.01 -4.55 26.88
N LEU A 442 -4.97 -5.15 25.69
CA LEU A 442 -5.61 -6.45 25.43
C LEU A 442 -4.95 -7.58 26.20
N SER A 443 -3.63 -7.63 26.22
CA SER A 443 -2.90 -8.66 26.99
C SER A 443 -3.21 -8.54 28.49
N SER A 444 -3.27 -7.31 29.01
CA SER A 444 -3.66 -7.07 30.40
C SER A 444 -5.10 -7.51 30.65
N ALA A 445 -6.03 -7.21 29.73
CA ALA A 445 -7.43 -7.62 29.86
C ALA A 445 -7.62 -9.13 29.88
N MET A 446 -6.82 -9.89 29.16
CA MET A 446 -6.88 -11.37 29.14
C MET A 446 -6.28 -12.01 30.38
N GLU A 447 -5.37 -11.32 31.06
CA GLU A 447 -4.60 -11.90 32.17
C GLU A 447 -4.96 -11.30 33.54
N PHE A 448 -5.74 -10.20 33.58
CA PHE A 448 -6.09 -9.54 34.83
C PHE A 448 -7.13 -10.34 35.62
N ASN A 449 -7.03 -10.27 36.96
CA ASN A 449 -7.90 -11.03 37.86
C ASN A 449 -9.37 -10.58 37.72
N PRO A 450 -10.28 -11.46 37.23
CA PRO A 450 -11.67 -11.09 36.98
C PRO A 450 -12.51 -10.94 38.29
N THR A 451 -11.95 -11.25 39.46
CA THR A 451 -12.66 -11.03 40.73
C THR A 451 -12.56 -9.58 41.22
N LEU A 452 -11.66 -8.79 40.64
CA LEU A 452 -11.40 -7.42 41.02
C LEU A 452 -12.37 -6.43 40.31
N PRO A 453 -12.81 -5.38 41.01
CA PRO A 453 -13.55 -4.28 40.38
C PRO A 453 -12.58 -3.38 39.59
N ILE A 454 -13.12 -2.53 38.70
CA ILE A 454 -12.33 -1.54 37.94
C ILE A 454 -11.69 -0.51 38.85
N TRP A 455 -12.44 -0.05 39.86
CA TRP A 455 -12.05 0.98 40.78
C TRP A 455 -11.98 0.48 42.23
N ASP A 456 -10.97 0.90 42.95
CA ASP A 456 -10.89 0.67 44.41
C ASP A 456 -11.86 1.60 45.17
N GLU A 457 -11.90 1.44 46.48
CA GLU A 457 -12.78 2.26 47.39
C GLU A 457 -12.41 3.74 47.40
N ASN A 458 -11.20 4.11 46.95
CA ASN A 458 -10.71 5.47 46.87
C ASN A 458 -10.94 6.09 45.49
N GLY A 459 -11.49 5.34 44.55
CA GLY A 459 -11.69 5.78 43.17
C GLY A 459 -10.44 5.70 42.28
N ASN A 460 -9.41 4.98 42.70
CA ASN A 460 -8.26 4.70 41.87
C ASN A 460 -8.47 3.38 41.10
N TYR A 461 -7.70 3.16 40.01
CA TYR A 461 -7.69 1.88 39.33
C TYR A 461 -7.21 0.77 40.27
N THR A 462 -8.00 -0.29 40.39
CA THR A 462 -7.62 -1.44 41.21
C THR A 462 -6.34 -2.08 40.71
N LEU A 463 -5.38 -2.30 41.61
CA LEU A 463 -4.18 -3.06 41.35
C LEU A 463 -4.41 -4.53 41.65
N ASN A 464 -3.77 -5.41 40.84
CA ASN A 464 -3.82 -6.84 41.11
C ASN A 464 -2.71 -7.23 42.12
N PRO A 465 -3.04 -7.55 43.39
CA PRO A 465 -2.06 -7.83 44.41
C PRO A 465 -1.29 -9.13 44.15
N ASP A 466 -1.86 -10.03 43.37
CA ASP A 466 -1.25 -11.34 43.02
C ASP A 466 -0.33 -11.27 41.81
N ASP A 467 -0.29 -10.15 41.14
CA ASP A 467 0.56 -9.99 39.95
C ASP A 467 1.97 -9.56 40.33
N ARG A 468 2.91 -10.50 40.24
CA ARG A 468 4.33 -10.27 40.49
C ARG A 468 4.96 -9.22 39.57
N PHE A 469 4.36 -8.98 38.42
CA PHE A 469 4.88 -8.10 37.38
C PHE A 469 4.28 -6.68 37.47
N GLY A 470 3.27 -6.48 38.34
CA GLY A 470 2.64 -5.17 38.52
C GLY A 470 1.98 -4.67 37.24
N ARG A 471 1.26 -5.52 36.53
CA ARG A 471 0.53 -5.13 35.33
C ARG A 471 -0.51 -4.08 35.63
N PRO A 472 -0.60 -3.03 34.80
CA PRO A 472 -1.64 -2.02 34.96
C PRO A 472 -3.05 -2.61 34.83
N ASN A 473 -4.00 -1.99 35.48
CA ASN A 473 -5.41 -2.24 35.25
C ASN A 473 -5.74 -2.02 33.76
N PRO A 474 -6.40 -2.98 33.08
CA PRO A 474 -6.66 -2.85 31.64
C PRO A 474 -7.37 -1.57 31.24
N VAL A 475 -8.33 -1.11 32.07
CA VAL A 475 -9.11 0.10 31.79
C VAL A 475 -8.27 1.37 31.97
N SER A 476 -7.20 1.34 32.79
CA SER A 476 -6.33 2.50 32.96
C SER A 476 -5.62 2.92 31.68
N PHE A 477 -5.38 1.98 30.75
CA PHE A 477 -4.80 2.31 29.45
C PHE A 477 -5.68 3.23 28.60
N LEU A 478 -6.97 3.38 28.93
CA LEU A 478 -7.85 4.34 28.24
C LEU A 478 -7.48 5.80 28.55
N ASP A 479 -6.74 6.05 29.62
CA ASP A 479 -6.22 7.38 29.96
C ASP A 479 -4.94 7.73 29.18
N ALA A 480 -4.23 6.72 28.68
CA ALA A 480 -3.05 6.92 27.85
C ALA A 480 -3.42 7.51 26.48
N GLN A 481 -2.56 8.34 25.96
CA GLN A 481 -2.74 8.93 24.65
C GLN A 481 -1.54 8.56 23.75
N ASP A 482 -1.82 8.10 22.54
CA ASP A 482 -0.81 7.85 21.51
C ASP A 482 -1.41 8.22 20.15
N LYS A 483 -1.02 9.37 19.62
CA LYS A 483 -1.60 9.96 18.40
C LYS A 483 -0.54 10.12 17.34
N SER A 484 -0.84 9.65 16.14
CA SER A 484 -0.01 9.84 14.96
C SER A 484 -0.76 10.61 13.88
N GLN A 485 -0.12 11.60 13.30
CA GLN A 485 -0.60 12.32 12.13
C GLN A 485 0.39 12.13 11.00
N ARG A 486 -0.12 11.78 9.81
CA ARG A 486 0.68 11.61 8.61
C ARG A 486 0.08 12.41 7.47
N GLU A 487 0.90 13.24 6.85
CA GLU A 487 0.54 14.01 5.66
C GLU A 487 1.43 13.60 4.50
N ASN A 488 0.83 13.44 3.34
CA ASN A 488 1.54 13.12 2.11
C ASN A 488 1.07 13.99 0.96
N ILE A 489 2.01 14.56 0.22
CA ILE A 489 1.79 15.29 -1.02
C ILE A 489 2.59 14.58 -2.11
N LEU A 490 1.90 13.98 -3.08
CA LEU A 490 2.50 13.43 -4.28
C LEU A 490 2.07 14.25 -5.48
N ALA A 491 3.03 14.87 -6.14
CA ALA A 491 2.77 15.69 -7.33
C ALA A 491 3.69 15.29 -8.49
N THR A 492 3.13 15.15 -9.67
CA THR A 492 3.88 14.88 -10.91
C THR A 492 3.40 15.78 -12.03
N ALA A 493 4.34 16.25 -12.84
CA ALA A 493 4.04 16.97 -14.08
C ALA A 493 4.84 16.34 -15.22
N ASN A 494 4.22 16.23 -16.39
CA ASN A 494 4.88 15.67 -17.55
C ASN A 494 4.56 16.48 -18.81
N VAL A 495 5.51 16.45 -19.75
CA VAL A 495 5.37 17.01 -21.10
C VAL A 495 5.77 15.93 -22.09
N GLU A 496 4.92 15.67 -23.08
CA GLU A 496 5.11 14.69 -24.14
C GLU A 496 5.16 15.41 -25.48
N LEU A 497 6.24 15.20 -26.22
CA LEU A 497 6.49 15.70 -27.58
C LEU A 497 6.47 14.54 -28.56
N THR A 498 5.73 14.67 -29.65
CA THR A 498 5.74 13.72 -30.78
C THR A 498 6.14 14.46 -32.05
N PRO A 499 7.45 14.83 -32.20
CA PRO A 499 7.91 15.70 -33.26
C PRO A 499 7.81 15.07 -34.65
N VAL A 500 8.00 13.77 -34.73
CA VAL A 500 7.87 12.98 -35.96
C VAL A 500 7.12 11.68 -35.68
N LYS A 501 6.53 11.09 -36.71
CA LYS A 501 5.79 9.84 -36.56
C LYS A 501 6.69 8.74 -35.97
N GLY A 502 6.23 8.12 -34.90
CA GLY A 502 6.93 7.04 -34.20
C GLY A 502 7.86 7.50 -33.10
N LEU A 503 8.30 8.77 -33.01
CA LEU A 503 9.17 9.29 -31.96
C LEU A 503 8.33 10.04 -30.91
N MET A 504 8.45 9.61 -29.67
CA MET A 504 7.92 10.29 -28.48
C MET A 504 9.08 10.68 -27.56
N ILE A 505 9.10 11.94 -27.15
CA ILE A 505 10.04 12.44 -26.14
C ILE A 505 9.18 12.89 -24.95
N LYS A 506 9.46 12.39 -23.76
CA LYS A 506 8.70 12.68 -22.54
C LYS A 506 9.64 13.15 -21.44
N GLY A 507 9.34 14.30 -20.87
CA GLY A 507 9.93 14.77 -19.63
C GLY A 507 8.92 14.65 -18.50
N THR A 508 9.33 14.12 -17.35
CA THR A 508 8.52 14.02 -16.14
C THR A 508 9.32 14.57 -14.97
N VAL A 509 8.68 15.42 -14.19
CA VAL A 509 9.18 15.87 -12.89
C VAL A 509 8.16 15.47 -11.83
N GLY A 510 8.64 15.11 -10.65
CA GLY A 510 7.75 14.70 -9.56
C GLY A 510 8.35 14.96 -8.20
N THR A 511 7.49 15.03 -7.20
CA THR A 511 7.87 15.16 -5.78
C THR A 511 6.91 14.36 -4.91
N ASP A 512 7.48 13.76 -3.88
CA ASP A 512 6.77 13.08 -2.79
C ASP A 512 7.24 13.68 -1.47
N ILE A 513 6.35 14.39 -0.78
CA ILE A 513 6.64 15.05 0.51
C ILE A 513 5.78 14.40 1.57
N ARG A 514 6.42 13.93 2.62
CA ARG A 514 5.78 13.26 3.75
C ARG A 514 6.14 13.94 5.05
N ILE A 515 5.16 14.17 5.89
CA ILE A 515 5.32 14.75 7.22
C ILE A 515 4.62 13.80 8.18
N ASN A 516 5.38 13.22 9.10
CA ASN A 516 4.86 12.33 10.12
C ASN A 516 5.13 12.95 11.48
N GLU A 517 4.12 12.96 12.33
CA GLU A 517 4.21 13.37 13.73
C GLU A 517 3.60 12.28 14.59
N ARG A 518 4.24 11.94 15.72
CA ARG A 518 3.68 11.10 16.76
C ARG A 518 3.86 11.77 18.09
N LYS A 519 2.78 11.78 18.88
CA LYS A 519 2.75 12.29 20.25
C LYS A 519 2.19 11.21 21.14
N SER A 520 2.85 10.90 22.24
CA SER A 520 2.37 9.93 23.21
C SER A 520 2.54 10.46 24.62
N TYR A 521 1.56 10.16 25.47
CA TYR A 521 1.58 10.51 26.88
C TYR A 521 1.04 9.37 27.74
N LEU A 522 1.82 9.01 28.76
CA LEU A 522 1.45 8.03 29.78
C LEU A 522 1.17 8.79 31.10
N PRO A 523 -0.09 8.86 31.55
CA PRO A 523 -0.44 9.62 32.75
C PRO A 523 -0.05 8.89 34.05
N SER A 524 -0.18 9.59 35.17
CA SER A 524 0.09 9.08 36.52
C SER A 524 -0.86 7.96 36.95
N THR A 525 -2.06 7.90 36.34
CA THR A 525 -3.09 6.87 36.61
C THR A 525 -2.66 5.47 36.21
N ILE A 526 -1.64 5.34 35.35
CA ILE A 526 -1.13 4.05 34.88
C ILE A 526 0.11 3.68 35.69
N SER A 527 -0.02 2.70 36.58
CA SER A 527 1.09 2.14 37.33
C SER A 527 1.78 1.07 36.49
N ILE A 528 3.01 1.30 36.07
CA ILE A 528 3.86 0.32 35.40
C ILE A 528 5.02 -0.02 36.31
N GLY A 529 4.80 -0.81 37.35
CA GLY A 529 5.83 -1.23 38.30
C GLY A 529 6.63 -0.05 38.87
N ASN A 530 7.95 -0.20 38.96
CA ASN A 530 8.86 0.86 39.49
C ASN A 530 9.27 1.89 38.43
N GLN A 531 8.51 2.07 37.36
CA GLN A 531 8.90 2.95 36.27
C GLN A 531 8.37 4.39 36.45
N GLU A 532 9.07 5.33 35.81
CA GLU A 532 8.68 6.73 35.79
C GLU A 532 7.26 6.87 35.23
N SER A 533 6.36 7.40 36.03
CA SER A 533 5.02 7.85 35.62
C SER A 533 5.13 9.16 34.85
N MET A 534 4.05 9.57 34.21
CA MET A 534 3.97 10.83 33.45
C MET A 534 5.08 10.97 32.43
N TYR A 535 5.05 10.05 31.45
CA TYR A 535 6.03 9.98 30.39
C TYR A 535 5.47 10.61 29.10
N ALA A 536 6.18 11.55 28.50
CA ALA A 536 5.80 12.20 27.26
C ALA A 536 6.83 11.96 26.16
N TYR A 537 6.33 11.74 24.96
CA TYR A 537 7.10 11.56 23.73
C TYR A 537 6.54 12.44 22.61
N ILE A 538 7.44 13.10 21.88
CA ILE A 538 7.14 13.77 20.60
C ILE A 538 8.18 13.31 19.58
N GLY A 539 7.71 12.77 18.47
CA GLY A 539 8.54 12.44 17.29
C GLY A 539 8.01 13.13 16.05
N GLN A 540 8.89 13.76 15.31
CA GLN A 540 8.57 14.38 14.01
C GLN A 540 9.57 13.91 12.96
N ASN A 541 9.06 13.60 11.77
CA ASN A 541 9.86 13.16 10.64
C ASN A 541 9.32 13.81 9.36
N ARG A 542 10.22 14.36 8.55
CA ARG A 542 9.92 14.87 7.22
C ARG A 542 10.78 14.14 6.19
N GLY A 543 10.13 13.51 5.24
CA GLY A 543 10.74 12.94 4.04
C GLY A 543 10.39 13.77 2.81
N GLU A 544 11.35 13.97 1.91
CA GLU A 544 11.13 14.60 0.61
C GLU A 544 11.90 13.84 -0.48
N SER A 545 11.27 13.70 -1.63
CA SER A 545 11.87 13.05 -2.78
C SER A 545 11.53 13.85 -4.03
N TYR A 546 12.53 14.07 -4.88
CA TYR A 546 12.39 14.74 -6.17
C TYR A 546 12.87 13.82 -7.28
N LEU A 547 12.08 13.70 -8.35
CA LEU A 547 12.37 12.87 -9.52
C LEU A 547 12.41 13.75 -10.77
N LEU A 548 13.44 13.55 -11.59
CA LEU A 548 13.49 13.99 -12.98
C LEU A 548 13.67 12.76 -13.86
N ASN A 549 12.78 12.58 -14.83
CA ASN A 549 12.89 11.52 -15.84
C ASN A 549 12.76 12.13 -17.23
N LEU A 550 13.74 11.86 -18.08
CA LEU A 550 13.77 12.29 -19.50
C LEU A 550 13.84 11.02 -20.37
N MET A 551 12.88 10.82 -21.26
CA MET A 551 12.76 9.60 -22.06
C MET A 551 12.53 9.94 -23.53
N ALA A 552 13.13 9.15 -24.41
CA ALA A 552 12.83 9.10 -25.83
C ALA A 552 12.45 7.66 -26.23
N ASP A 553 11.32 7.48 -26.87
CA ASP A 553 10.81 6.19 -27.36
C ASP A 553 10.50 6.28 -28.86
N TYR A 554 11.15 5.44 -29.66
CA TYR A 554 10.96 5.39 -31.09
C TYR A 554 10.38 4.04 -31.53
N LYS A 555 9.24 4.09 -32.20
CA LYS A 555 8.53 2.92 -32.74
C LYS A 555 8.57 2.89 -34.25
N LEU A 556 9.04 1.80 -34.81
CA LEU A 556 9.19 1.57 -36.25
C LEU A 556 8.54 0.24 -36.64
N SER A 557 7.60 0.29 -37.59
CA SER A 557 6.98 -0.92 -38.17
C SER A 557 7.36 -1.02 -39.65
N LEU A 558 7.98 -2.13 -40.02
CA LEU A 558 8.43 -2.47 -41.39
C LEU A 558 7.86 -3.84 -41.73
N ASP A 559 6.78 -3.89 -42.49
CA ASP A 559 6.05 -5.10 -42.84
C ASP A 559 5.76 -5.96 -41.58
N LYS A 560 6.40 -7.11 -41.45
CA LYS A 560 6.28 -8.03 -40.32
C LYS A 560 7.15 -7.69 -39.12
N HIS A 561 8.06 -6.74 -39.25
CA HIS A 561 9.02 -6.36 -38.24
C HIS A 561 8.57 -5.11 -37.49
N ASN A 562 8.35 -5.22 -36.18
CA ASN A 562 8.06 -4.07 -35.33
C ASN A 562 9.20 -3.89 -34.32
N TRP A 563 9.74 -2.69 -34.29
CA TRP A 563 10.81 -2.27 -33.39
C TRP A 563 10.33 -1.18 -32.48
N GLY A 564 10.71 -1.25 -31.23
CA GLY A 564 10.60 -0.17 -30.24
C GLY A 564 11.96 0.01 -29.58
N VAL A 565 12.52 1.20 -29.65
CA VAL A 565 13.79 1.54 -29.01
C VAL A 565 13.56 2.69 -28.07
N MET A 566 13.90 2.52 -26.79
CA MET A 566 13.75 3.53 -25.77
C MET A 566 15.07 3.79 -25.07
N GLY A 567 15.38 5.07 -24.86
CA GLY A 567 16.44 5.55 -23.99
C GLY A 567 15.88 6.51 -22.94
N ALA A 568 16.35 6.42 -21.70
CA ALA A 568 15.95 7.34 -20.66
C ALA A 568 17.11 7.70 -19.72
N PHE A 569 17.02 8.88 -19.15
CA PHE A 569 17.81 9.35 -18.01
C PHE A 569 16.89 9.64 -16.85
N GLU A 570 17.26 9.18 -15.65
CA GLU A 570 16.53 9.43 -14.42
C GLU A 570 17.48 9.95 -13.35
N PHE A 571 17.05 10.97 -12.64
CA PHE A 571 17.73 11.48 -11.45
C PHE A 571 16.72 11.55 -10.31
N GLU A 572 17.12 11.09 -9.15
CA GLU A 572 16.35 11.11 -7.91
C GLU A 572 17.18 11.68 -6.77
N HIS A 573 16.58 12.59 -6.03
CA HIS A 573 17.09 13.09 -4.76
C HIS A 573 16.11 12.71 -3.66
N GLN A 574 16.61 12.18 -2.55
CA GLN A 574 15.85 11.82 -1.34
C GLN A 574 16.46 12.52 -0.15
N GLY A 575 15.66 13.28 0.58
CA GLY A 575 16.02 13.90 1.85
C GLY A 575 15.11 13.40 2.96
N GLN A 576 15.68 13.16 4.13
CA GLN A 576 14.92 12.83 5.33
C GLN A 576 15.56 13.51 6.53
N ASN A 577 14.74 14.11 7.38
CA ASN A 577 15.16 14.63 8.66
C ASN A 577 14.10 14.39 9.73
N GLY A 578 14.50 14.33 10.98
CA GLY A 578 13.57 14.13 12.08
C GLY A 578 14.16 14.54 13.41
N THR A 579 13.26 14.69 14.37
CA THR A 579 13.59 15.03 15.76
C THR A 579 12.71 14.21 16.68
N THR A 580 13.28 13.73 17.77
CA THR A 580 12.54 13.10 18.86
C THR A 580 12.84 13.80 20.17
N MET A 581 11.82 13.94 21.02
CA MET A 581 11.92 14.49 22.36
C MET A 581 11.19 13.58 23.33
N ILE A 582 11.86 13.28 24.47
CA ILE A 582 11.32 12.45 25.53
C ILE A 582 11.59 13.15 26.87
N ASN A 583 10.56 13.24 27.71
CA ASN A 583 10.71 13.65 29.09
C ASN A 583 9.70 12.90 29.99
N SER A 584 9.93 12.92 31.31
CA SER A 584 9.10 12.24 32.29
C SER A 584 9.09 13.00 33.61
N GLY A 585 8.25 12.55 34.57
CA GLY A 585 8.16 13.14 35.89
C GLY A 585 7.58 14.56 35.90
N PHE A 586 6.53 14.77 35.14
CA PHE A 586 5.81 16.05 35.10
C PHE A 586 5.10 16.35 36.43
N PRO A 587 4.96 17.60 36.84
CA PRO A 587 4.30 17.94 38.10
C PRO A 587 2.78 17.74 38.05
N SER A 588 2.18 17.58 36.85
CA SER A 588 0.75 17.33 36.67
C SER A 588 0.50 16.69 35.31
N ASP A 589 -0.48 15.79 35.22
CA ASP A 589 -0.97 15.19 33.97
C ASP A 589 -1.56 16.22 32.99
N ASN A 590 -1.96 17.42 33.49
CA ASN A 590 -2.48 18.49 32.64
C ASN A 590 -1.48 19.03 31.63
N PHE A 591 -0.18 18.83 31.83
CA PHE A 591 0.84 19.25 30.88
C PHE A 591 0.92 18.33 29.66
N GLY A 592 0.71 17.04 29.85
CA GLY A 592 0.83 16.06 28.76
C GLY A 592 2.15 16.23 28.01
N TRP A 593 2.07 16.24 26.72
CA TRP A 593 3.20 16.55 25.83
C TRP A 593 3.33 18.04 25.48
N ASP A 594 2.40 18.91 25.92
CA ASP A 594 2.37 20.32 25.49
C ASP A 594 3.40 21.20 26.22
N ASN A 595 4.00 20.69 27.31
CA ASN A 595 5.06 21.36 28.01
C ASN A 595 6.19 20.40 28.39
N MET A 596 6.95 19.98 27.37
CA MET A 596 8.07 19.03 27.55
C MET A 596 9.15 19.54 28.51
N GLY A 597 9.31 20.85 28.66
CA GLY A 597 10.29 21.46 29.55
C GLY A 597 9.97 21.36 31.04
N SER A 598 8.76 20.99 31.44
CA SER A 598 8.35 20.90 32.87
C SER A 598 8.62 19.53 33.50
N GLY A 599 9.08 18.55 32.73
CA GLY A 599 9.46 17.26 33.28
C GLY A 599 10.71 17.34 34.16
N SER A 600 10.79 16.47 35.16
CA SER A 600 11.87 16.46 36.16
C SER A 600 13.06 15.60 35.80
N ARG A 601 13.07 14.97 34.62
CA ARG A 601 14.23 14.17 34.17
C ARG A 601 15.46 15.06 34.04
N ALA A 602 16.56 14.67 34.68
CA ALA A 602 17.79 15.46 34.72
C ALA A 602 18.32 15.79 33.30
N HIS A 603 18.10 14.89 32.37
CA HIS A 603 18.48 15.04 30.98
C HIS A 603 17.35 14.52 30.11
N PRO A 604 16.47 15.39 29.57
CA PRO A 604 15.51 15.02 28.54
C PRO A 604 16.25 14.44 27.32
N ASP A 605 15.73 13.34 26.77
CA ASP A 605 16.31 12.80 25.54
C ASP A 605 15.82 13.64 24.36
N VAL A 606 16.75 14.30 23.70
CA VAL A 606 16.49 15.04 22.45
C VAL A 606 17.46 14.52 21.39
N THR A 607 16.91 13.97 20.31
CA THR A 607 17.71 13.49 19.19
C THR A 607 17.24 14.09 17.90
N SER A 608 18.14 14.27 16.95
CA SER A 608 17.81 14.69 15.59
C SER A 608 18.72 14.00 14.58
N TYR A 609 18.24 13.89 13.37
CA TYR A 609 18.99 13.29 12.27
C TYR A 609 18.66 13.93 10.95
N LYS A 610 19.58 13.79 10.00
CA LYS A 610 19.38 14.15 8.59
C LYS A 610 20.07 13.11 7.72
N LYS A 611 19.34 12.62 6.70
CA LYS A 611 19.85 11.71 5.67
C LYS A 611 19.57 12.28 4.30
N ILE A 612 20.52 12.10 3.37
CA ILE A 612 20.39 12.49 1.98
C ILE A 612 20.88 11.31 1.14
N GLY A 613 20.12 10.97 0.11
CA GLY A 613 20.48 9.98 -0.89
C GLY A 613 20.22 10.49 -2.29
N GLU A 614 21.13 10.22 -3.21
CA GLU A 614 20.99 10.59 -4.62
C GLU A 614 21.22 9.38 -5.51
N ARG A 615 20.46 9.29 -6.58
CA ARG A 615 20.59 8.29 -7.63
C ARG A 615 20.52 8.90 -8.99
N ALA A 616 21.37 8.42 -9.90
CA ALA A 616 21.33 8.77 -11.31
C ALA A 616 21.35 7.47 -12.14
N SER A 617 20.50 7.41 -13.18
CA SER A 617 20.36 6.19 -13.96
C SER A 617 20.25 6.46 -15.45
N TYR A 618 20.92 5.62 -16.25
CA TYR A 618 20.75 5.56 -17.68
C TYR A 618 20.06 4.25 -18.04
N ILE A 619 19.04 4.33 -18.88
CA ILE A 619 18.16 3.21 -19.19
C ILE A 619 18.07 3.05 -20.71
N GLY A 620 18.21 1.81 -21.21
CA GLY A 620 17.98 1.44 -22.59
C GLY A 620 17.04 0.24 -22.69
N ARG A 621 16.11 0.26 -23.63
CA ARG A 621 15.23 -0.89 -23.92
C ARG A 621 15.03 -1.05 -25.41
N ILE A 622 15.08 -2.29 -25.87
CA ILE A 622 14.74 -2.68 -27.23
C ILE A 622 13.62 -3.71 -27.13
N ASN A 623 12.51 -3.43 -27.82
CA ASN A 623 11.44 -4.38 -28.07
C ASN A 623 11.44 -4.73 -29.55
N TYR A 624 11.35 -6.00 -29.86
CA TYR A 624 11.26 -6.48 -31.22
C TYR A 624 10.14 -7.51 -31.35
N SER A 625 9.37 -7.41 -32.40
CA SER A 625 8.34 -8.40 -32.72
C SER A 625 8.38 -8.73 -34.22
N TYR A 626 8.36 -10.03 -34.52
CA TYR A 626 8.27 -10.55 -35.88
C TYR A 626 6.92 -11.24 -36.09
N ASP A 627 6.20 -10.76 -37.11
CA ASP A 627 4.90 -11.29 -37.58
C ASP A 627 3.88 -11.44 -36.40
N ASN A 628 4.03 -10.62 -35.38
CA ASN A 628 3.25 -10.66 -34.12
C ASN A 628 3.28 -12.03 -33.39
N ARG A 629 4.24 -12.89 -33.69
CA ARG A 629 4.39 -14.25 -33.17
C ARG A 629 5.61 -14.43 -32.28
N TYR A 630 6.74 -13.87 -32.68
CA TYR A 630 7.99 -13.95 -31.93
C TYR A 630 8.31 -12.58 -31.34
N LEU A 631 8.44 -12.51 -30.03
CA LEU A 631 8.63 -11.28 -29.28
C LEU A 631 9.96 -11.37 -28.52
N LEU A 632 10.72 -10.28 -28.53
CA LEU A 632 11.98 -10.15 -27.80
C LEU A 632 12.00 -8.79 -27.11
N THR A 633 12.38 -8.77 -25.85
CA THR A 633 12.66 -7.54 -25.08
C THR A 633 14.05 -7.65 -24.47
N ALA A 634 14.87 -6.62 -24.63
CA ALA A 634 16.16 -6.48 -23.97
C ALA A 634 16.23 -5.13 -23.25
N ASN A 635 16.68 -5.15 -22.01
CA ASN A 635 16.85 -3.98 -21.17
C ASN A 635 18.30 -3.89 -20.68
N ILE A 636 18.81 -2.67 -20.61
CA ILE A 636 20.05 -2.34 -19.90
C ILE A 636 19.78 -1.14 -19.00
N ARG A 637 20.30 -1.19 -17.80
CA ARG A 637 20.24 -0.07 -16.86
C ARG A 637 21.59 0.08 -16.16
N VAL A 638 22.05 1.31 -16.06
CA VAL A 638 23.26 1.70 -15.37
C VAL A 638 22.84 2.63 -14.24
N ASP A 639 22.93 2.16 -13.00
CA ASP A 639 22.54 2.91 -11.80
C ASP A 639 23.77 3.41 -11.05
N GLY A 640 23.78 4.68 -10.68
CA GLY A 640 24.72 5.27 -9.73
C GLY A 640 23.98 5.61 -8.44
N SER A 641 24.57 5.29 -7.28
CA SER A 641 24.04 5.59 -5.96
C SER A 641 25.08 6.25 -5.07
N SER A 642 24.68 7.32 -4.39
CA SER A 642 25.51 8.00 -3.38
C SER A 642 25.75 7.15 -2.12
N ASN A 643 25.06 6.00 -1.98
CA ASN A 643 25.22 5.10 -0.85
C ASN A 643 26.56 4.33 -0.87
N PHE A 644 27.30 4.37 -1.98
CA PHE A 644 28.57 3.68 -2.14
C PHE A 644 29.74 4.67 -2.30
N ALA A 645 30.96 4.21 -1.95
CA ALA A 645 32.17 4.96 -2.16
C ALA A 645 32.39 5.29 -3.66
N ALA A 646 33.09 6.38 -3.95
CA ALA A 646 33.22 6.96 -5.29
C ALA A 646 33.61 5.97 -6.40
N ASN A 647 34.41 4.95 -6.09
CA ASN A 647 34.85 3.93 -7.04
C ASN A 647 33.86 2.73 -7.17
N LYS A 648 32.76 2.68 -6.41
CA LYS A 648 31.77 1.58 -6.35
C LYS A 648 30.34 2.05 -6.62
N GLN A 649 30.14 3.33 -6.92
CA GLN A 649 28.83 3.94 -7.08
C GLN A 649 28.01 3.35 -8.23
N TRP A 650 28.66 2.92 -9.32
CA TRP A 650 27.98 2.52 -10.54
C TRP A 650 27.82 1.01 -10.66
N GLY A 651 26.60 0.55 -10.93
CA GLY A 651 26.23 -0.83 -11.22
C GLY A 651 25.55 -0.94 -12.59
N VAL A 652 25.78 -2.06 -13.30
CA VAL A 652 25.16 -2.36 -14.60
C VAL A 652 24.27 -3.57 -14.46
N PHE A 653 23.01 -3.44 -14.88
CA PHE A 653 21.98 -4.47 -14.75
C PHE A 653 21.31 -4.69 -16.10
N THR A 654 21.15 -5.95 -16.48
CA THR A 654 20.62 -6.34 -17.78
C THR A 654 19.46 -7.31 -17.62
N GLY A 655 18.51 -7.24 -18.55
CA GLY A 655 17.38 -8.16 -18.64
C GLY A 655 17.04 -8.50 -20.07
N VAL A 656 16.74 -9.77 -20.33
CA VAL A 656 16.30 -10.24 -21.63
C VAL A 656 15.11 -11.17 -21.44
N SER A 657 14.08 -11.00 -22.28
CA SER A 657 12.94 -11.93 -22.32
C SER A 657 12.46 -12.16 -23.74
N ALA A 658 11.99 -13.36 -23.99
CA ALA A 658 11.42 -13.76 -25.28
C ALA A 658 10.05 -14.42 -25.05
N ALA A 659 9.17 -14.26 -26.04
CA ALA A 659 7.91 -14.97 -26.05
C ALA A 659 7.57 -15.47 -27.46
N TRP A 660 6.91 -16.63 -27.49
CA TRP A 660 6.42 -17.25 -28.70
C TRP A 660 4.92 -17.48 -28.59
N LYS A 661 4.14 -16.78 -29.44
CA LYS A 661 2.70 -16.94 -29.53
C LYS A 661 2.38 -18.15 -30.42
N ILE A 662 2.34 -19.31 -29.81
CA ILE A 662 2.18 -20.60 -30.51
C ILE A 662 0.80 -20.69 -31.16
N ALA A 663 -0.25 -20.11 -30.52
CA ALA A 663 -1.61 -20.09 -31.09
C ALA A 663 -1.69 -19.34 -32.43
N GLU A 664 -0.78 -18.39 -32.70
CA GLU A 664 -0.72 -17.62 -33.96
C GLU A 664 0.00 -18.36 -35.09
N GLU A 665 0.56 -19.53 -34.82
CA GLU A 665 1.25 -20.34 -35.86
C GLU A 665 0.25 -20.95 -36.85
N LYS A 666 0.64 -20.96 -38.12
CA LYS A 666 -0.19 -21.47 -39.22
C LYS A 666 -0.67 -22.91 -39.03
N PHE A 667 0.05 -23.71 -38.26
CA PHE A 667 -0.31 -25.10 -37.96
C PHE A 667 -1.36 -25.23 -36.86
N ILE A 668 -1.62 -24.17 -36.08
CA ILE A 668 -2.66 -24.09 -35.01
C ILE A 668 -3.78 -23.16 -35.42
N LYS A 669 -3.42 -21.95 -35.87
CA LYS A 669 -4.37 -20.89 -36.20
C LYS A 669 -5.42 -21.37 -37.21
N ASN A 670 -6.71 -21.21 -36.88
CA ASN A 670 -7.85 -21.66 -37.67
C ASN A 670 -7.95 -23.18 -37.87
N LYS A 671 -7.22 -24.02 -37.11
CA LYS A 671 -7.33 -25.47 -37.14
C LYS A 671 -7.80 -26.05 -35.83
N ILE A 672 -7.63 -25.32 -34.73
CA ILE A 672 -8.02 -25.70 -33.37
C ILE A 672 -8.91 -24.60 -32.81
N ASP A 673 -10.21 -24.67 -33.06
CA ASP A 673 -11.18 -23.60 -32.72
C ASP A 673 -11.33 -23.36 -31.22
N TRP A 674 -11.07 -24.37 -30.39
CA TRP A 674 -11.19 -24.24 -28.94
C TRP A 674 -9.96 -23.62 -28.27
N LEU A 675 -8.79 -23.53 -28.94
CA LEU A 675 -7.55 -22.94 -28.42
C LEU A 675 -7.42 -21.51 -28.93
N ASN A 676 -7.61 -20.53 -28.04
CA ASN A 676 -7.61 -19.10 -28.38
C ASN A 676 -6.27 -18.45 -28.10
N ASP A 677 -5.57 -18.86 -27.05
CA ASP A 677 -4.25 -18.36 -26.71
C ASP A 677 -3.37 -19.51 -26.22
N LEU A 678 -2.13 -19.53 -26.69
CA LEU A 678 -1.05 -20.38 -26.21
C LEU A 678 0.26 -19.65 -26.46
N LYS A 679 0.90 -19.19 -25.35
CA LYS A 679 2.12 -18.40 -25.42
C LYS A 679 3.16 -18.97 -24.46
N LEU A 680 4.34 -19.24 -24.95
CA LEU A 680 5.51 -19.61 -24.15
C LEU A 680 6.35 -18.36 -23.89
N ARG A 681 6.80 -18.16 -22.65
CA ARG A 681 7.64 -17.04 -22.22
C ARG A 681 8.90 -17.57 -21.52
N VAL A 682 10.04 -16.93 -21.79
CA VAL A 682 11.30 -17.17 -21.08
C VAL A 682 11.95 -15.82 -20.80
N GLY A 683 12.40 -15.61 -19.58
CA GLY A 683 13.03 -14.39 -19.14
C GLY A 683 14.24 -14.65 -18.23
N TRP A 684 15.25 -13.83 -18.37
CA TRP A 684 16.41 -13.76 -17.50
C TRP A 684 16.76 -12.31 -17.25
N GLY A 685 17.20 -11.98 -16.04
CA GLY A 685 17.62 -10.63 -15.77
C GLY A 685 18.35 -10.49 -14.43
N GLN A 686 19.00 -9.35 -14.31
CA GLN A 686 19.71 -8.91 -13.11
C GLN A 686 19.16 -7.58 -12.63
N VAL A 687 19.03 -7.43 -11.32
CA VAL A 687 18.62 -6.21 -10.65
C VAL A 687 19.57 -5.98 -9.48
N GLY A 688 20.04 -4.74 -9.32
CA GLY A 688 20.86 -4.36 -8.17
C GLY A 688 19.99 -4.06 -6.95
N ASP A 689 20.63 -4.00 -5.78
CA ASP A 689 20.09 -3.41 -4.57
C ASP A 689 21.23 -2.65 -3.88
N ASP A 690 21.00 -1.39 -3.54
CA ASP A 690 21.97 -0.57 -2.81
C ASP A 690 21.80 -0.68 -1.29
N GLY A 691 20.88 -1.53 -0.84
CA GLY A 691 20.61 -1.86 0.55
C GLY A 691 20.17 -0.67 1.41
N LYS A 692 19.86 -0.98 2.66
CA LYS A 692 19.74 0.02 3.73
C LYS A 692 21.10 0.20 4.38
N LEU A 693 22.02 0.91 3.72
CA LEU A 693 23.35 1.15 4.26
C LEU A 693 23.29 2.20 5.37
N THR A 694 24.10 2.00 6.41
CA THR A 694 24.31 2.99 7.46
C THR A 694 25.23 4.13 7.00
N GLY A 695 25.79 4.01 5.80
CA GLY A 695 26.64 4.98 5.13
C GLY A 695 28.02 4.42 4.80
N THR A 696 28.70 5.07 3.86
CA THR A 696 30.08 4.76 3.49
C THR A 696 31.12 5.47 4.37
N ASP A 697 30.65 6.33 5.26
CA ASP A 697 31.50 7.16 6.09
C ASP A 697 31.47 6.69 7.55
N THR A 698 32.63 6.76 8.21
CA THR A 698 32.70 6.58 9.65
C THR A 698 32.03 7.78 10.32
N TYR A 699 31.08 7.52 11.19
CA TYR A 699 30.46 8.58 11.96
C TYR A 699 30.70 8.40 13.46
N PHE A 700 30.62 9.52 14.17
CA PHE A 700 30.73 9.56 15.62
C PHE A 700 29.36 9.77 16.23
N THR A 701 29.12 9.14 17.37
CA THR A 701 27.92 9.36 18.17
C THR A 701 28.29 9.97 19.52
N THR A 702 27.33 10.62 20.15
CA THR A 702 27.56 11.22 21.49
C THR A 702 27.23 10.18 22.54
N TYR A 703 28.18 9.99 23.46
CA TYR A 703 27.98 9.24 24.71
C TYR A 703 28.06 10.17 25.90
N TYR A 704 27.26 9.87 26.92
CA TYR A 704 27.34 10.58 28.19
C TYR A 704 28.14 9.77 29.19
N TYR A 705 29.20 10.35 29.67
CA TYR A 705 30.06 9.78 30.72
C TYR A 705 29.79 10.52 32.04
N ALA A 706 29.70 9.79 33.13
CA ALA A 706 29.67 10.42 34.45
C ALA A 706 31.11 10.79 34.87
N PHE A 707 31.44 12.05 34.83
CA PHE A 707 32.68 12.58 35.34
C PHE A 707 32.38 13.39 36.61
N ASN A 708 32.88 12.95 37.76
CA ASN A 708 32.53 13.52 39.05
C ASN A 708 31.01 13.63 39.31
N ASN A 709 30.24 12.60 38.93
CA ASN A 709 28.78 12.60 38.98
C ASN A 709 28.11 13.68 38.11
N ILE A 710 28.85 14.32 37.19
CA ILE A 710 28.31 15.26 36.23
C ILE A 710 28.29 14.55 34.87
N PRO A 711 27.12 14.40 34.22
CA PRO A 711 27.04 13.88 32.87
C PRO A 711 27.83 14.77 31.91
N THR A 712 28.86 14.22 31.29
CA THR A 712 29.71 14.92 30.32
C THR A 712 29.54 14.26 28.95
N ALA A 713 29.24 15.05 27.95
CA ALA A 713 29.14 14.56 26.58
C ALA A 713 30.55 14.24 26.04
N GLY A 714 30.69 13.03 25.51
CA GLY A 714 31.88 12.59 24.80
C GLY A 714 31.53 12.07 23.42
N LEU A 715 32.50 12.01 22.53
CA LEU A 715 32.34 11.41 21.20
C LEU A 715 32.90 10.00 21.20
N GLY A 716 32.11 9.05 20.75
CA GLY A 716 32.56 7.69 20.47
C GLY A 716 32.25 7.30 19.04
N LEU A 717 32.85 6.21 18.57
CA LEU A 717 32.57 5.69 17.23
C LEU A 717 31.13 5.15 17.16
N GLY A 718 30.32 5.65 16.21
CA GLY A 718 28.95 5.16 15.94
C GLY A 718 28.91 4.06 14.89
N ALA A 719 29.69 4.18 13.82
CA ALA A 719 29.88 3.14 12.81
C ALA A 719 31.22 3.28 12.10
N LEU A 720 31.71 2.18 11.54
CA LEU A 720 32.89 2.14 10.69
C LEU A 720 32.51 2.12 9.22
N ALA A 721 33.20 2.93 8.43
CA ALA A 721 33.10 2.91 6.99
C ALA A 721 33.61 1.59 6.39
N ASN A 722 32.92 1.08 5.38
CA ASN A 722 33.44 0.03 4.50
C ASN A 722 33.46 0.53 3.05
N PRO A 723 34.59 1.07 2.56
CA PRO A 723 34.70 1.60 1.19
C PRO A 723 34.66 0.52 0.11
N ASP A 724 34.76 -0.76 0.49
CA ASP A 724 34.72 -1.89 -0.46
C ASP A 724 33.30 -2.40 -0.70
N LEU A 725 32.30 -1.84 -0.04
CA LEU A 725 30.91 -2.20 -0.28
C LEU A 725 30.53 -2.00 -1.74
N THR A 726 29.89 -3.04 -2.31
CA THR A 726 29.42 -3.03 -3.69
C THR A 726 27.96 -3.51 -3.74
N TRP A 727 27.36 -3.30 -4.90
CA TRP A 727 25.98 -3.64 -5.21
C TRP A 727 25.65 -5.10 -4.89
N GLU A 728 24.59 -5.31 -4.12
CA GLU A 728 23.92 -6.60 -4.08
C GLU A 728 23.26 -6.83 -5.45
N THR A 729 23.37 -8.03 -6.00
CA THR A 729 22.83 -8.34 -7.32
C THR A 729 21.94 -9.57 -7.25
N LYS A 730 20.66 -9.38 -7.54
CA LYS A 730 19.68 -10.45 -7.68
C LYS A 730 19.57 -10.85 -9.16
N THR A 731 19.88 -12.10 -9.46
CA THR A 731 19.70 -12.70 -10.79
C THR A 731 18.48 -13.59 -10.77
N SER A 732 17.57 -13.44 -11.73
CA SER A 732 16.34 -14.23 -11.82
C SER A 732 16.19 -14.86 -13.19
N PHE A 733 15.67 -16.08 -13.22
CA PHE A 733 15.18 -16.79 -14.39
C PHE A 733 13.69 -17.09 -14.22
N ASN A 734 12.91 -16.90 -15.28
CA ASN A 734 11.48 -17.21 -15.31
C ASN A 734 11.14 -17.93 -16.62
N MET A 735 10.30 -18.96 -16.55
CA MET A 735 9.70 -19.62 -17.70
C MET A 735 8.20 -19.77 -17.44
N GLY A 736 7.37 -19.36 -18.40
CA GLY A 736 5.91 -19.38 -18.21
C GLY A 736 5.16 -19.77 -19.48
N ILE A 737 3.98 -20.32 -19.26
CA ILE A 737 3.00 -20.65 -20.31
C ILE A 737 1.70 -19.92 -19.98
N ASP A 738 1.24 -19.09 -20.92
CA ASP A 738 -0.09 -18.50 -20.89
C ASP A 738 -0.99 -19.26 -21.85
N TRP A 739 -2.21 -19.56 -21.46
CA TRP A 739 -3.16 -20.32 -22.28
C TRP A 739 -4.58 -19.83 -22.12
N GLY A 740 -5.40 -19.98 -23.16
CA GLY A 740 -6.81 -19.66 -23.17
C GLY A 740 -7.59 -20.58 -24.09
N ILE A 741 -8.68 -21.14 -23.59
CA ILE A 741 -9.51 -22.10 -24.31
C ILE A 741 -11.01 -21.73 -24.26
N PHE A 742 -11.78 -22.26 -25.22
CA PHE A 742 -13.23 -22.06 -25.32
C PHE A 742 -13.63 -20.58 -25.36
N ASN A 743 -13.04 -19.81 -26.30
CA ASN A 743 -13.18 -18.36 -26.41
C ASN A 743 -12.72 -17.65 -25.11
N SER A 744 -11.59 -18.10 -24.55
CA SER A 744 -11.00 -17.59 -23.29
C SER A 744 -11.93 -17.67 -22.09
N ARG A 745 -13.00 -18.50 -22.14
CA ARG A 745 -13.83 -18.78 -20.96
C ARG A 745 -13.07 -19.46 -19.85
N ILE A 746 -12.04 -20.23 -20.22
CA ILE A 746 -11.07 -20.77 -19.28
C ILE A 746 -9.69 -20.30 -19.74
N SER A 747 -8.97 -19.62 -18.89
CA SER A 747 -7.61 -19.14 -19.18
C SER A 747 -6.73 -19.32 -17.96
N GLY A 748 -5.43 -19.40 -18.17
CA GLY A 748 -4.51 -19.55 -17.06
C GLY A 748 -3.08 -19.27 -17.41
N THR A 749 -2.25 -19.28 -16.37
CA THR A 749 -0.81 -19.13 -16.43
C THR A 749 -0.15 -20.19 -15.57
N VAL A 750 0.97 -20.70 -16.02
CA VAL A 750 1.86 -21.56 -15.23
C VAL A 750 3.25 -20.95 -15.35
N ASP A 751 3.85 -20.58 -14.23
CA ASP A 751 5.19 -19.99 -14.19
C ASP A 751 6.12 -20.83 -13.30
N PHE A 752 7.33 -21.06 -13.78
CA PHE A 752 8.47 -21.51 -12.99
C PHE A 752 9.43 -20.35 -12.80
N PHE A 753 9.92 -20.15 -11.59
CA PHE A 753 10.87 -19.10 -11.30
C PHE A 753 12.05 -19.63 -10.46
N SER A 754 13.20 -19.02 -10.64
CA SER A 754 14.40 -19.24 -9.83
C SER A 754 15.17 -17.95 -9.72
N SER A 755 15.60 -17.58 -8.52
CA SER A 755 16.41 -16.38 -8.27
C SER A 755 17.59 -16.68 -7.36
N ARG A 756 18.67 -15.90 -7.49
CA ARG A 756 19.86 -15.95 -6.64
C ARG A 756 20.35 -14.56 -6.34
N ILE A 757 20.83 -14.37 -5.11
CA ILE A 757 21.42 -13.12 -4.64
C ILE A 757 22.92 -13.32 -4.47
N LYS A 758 23.72 -12.42 -5.07
CA LYS A 758 25.17 -12.33 -4.88
C LYS A 758 25.51 -11.04 -4.17
N ASN A 759 26.60 -11.07 -3.42
CA ASN A 759 27.11 -9.91 -2.67
C ASN A 759 26.05 -9.33 -1.74
N LYS A 760 25.26 -10.18 -1.07
CA LYS A 760 24.21 -9.74 -0.16
C LYS A 760 24.79 -8.80 0.91
N ILE A 761 24.22 -7.61 1.00
CA ILE A 761 24.63 -6.64 2.01
C ILE A 761 24.06 -7.08 3.36
N GLY A 762 24.94 -7.19 4.33
CA GLY A 762 24.61 -7.61 5.68
C GLY A 762 25.66 -7.13 6.66
N LYS A 763 25.51 -7.48 7.95
CA LYS A 763 26.41 -7.08 9.02
C LYS A 763 27.37 -8.21 9.37
N ARG A 764 28.66 -7.88 9.49
CA ARG A 764 29.69 -8.77 9.98
C ARG A 764 30.07 -8.35 11.39
N GLN A 765 30.04 -9.31 12.31
CA GLN A 765 30.51 -9.10 13.66
C GLN A 765 32.01 -8.88 13.69
N LEU A 766 32.46 -7.88 14.46
CA LEU A 766 33.85 -7.60 14.74
C LEU A 766 34.25 -8.21 16.10
N PRO A 767 35.55 -8.36 16.38
CA PRO A 767 35.99 -8.84 17.67
C PRO A 767 35.46 -7.99 18.82
N ILE A 768 35.09 -8.63 19.94
CA ILE A 768 34.40 -8.01 21.08
C ILE A 768 35.22 -6.93 21.80
N ASN A 769 36.51 -6.86 21.52
CA ASN A 769 37.42 -5.85 22.05
C ASN A 769 37.43 -4.54 21.25
N GLN A 770 36.56 -4.44 20.23
CA GLN A 770 36.38 -3.22 19.46
C GLN A 770 35.20 -2.41 20.03
N GLU A 771 35.31 -1.10 19.98
CA GLU A 771 34.23 -0.19 20.39
C GLU A 771 32.99 -0.39 19.52
N ILE A 772 33.20 -0.76 18.23
CA ILE A 772 32.15 -1.12 17.28
C ILE A 772 32.14 -2.63 17.08
N MET A 773 30.96 -3.22 17.30
CA MET A 773 30.80 -4.68 17.23
C MET A 773 30.44 -5.20 15.84
N GLU A 774 30.05 -4.35 14.90
CA GLU A 774 29.62 -4.78 13.57
C GLU A 774 29.96 -3.75 12.48
N ILE A 775 30.15 -4.25 11.27
CA ILE A 775 30.40 -3.45 10.07
C ILE A 775 29.56 -3.98 8.91
N ASP A 776 29.05 -3.07 8.07
CA ASP A 776 28.36 -3.46 6.84
C ASP A 776 29.35 -4.14 5.87
N TYR A 777 28.94 -5.29 5.32
CA TYR A 777 29.82 -6.13 4.51
C TYR A 777 29.00 -6.87 3.44
N ASN A 778 29.62 -7.12 2.28
CA ASN A 778 29.05 -7.99 1.26
C ASN A 778 29.29 -9.45 1.62
N LEU A 779 28.23 -10.16 2.00
CA LEU A 779 28.27 -11.59 2.28
C LEU A 779 28.41 -12.36 0.96
N SER A 780 29.35 -13.31 0.92
CA SER A 780 29.57 -14.16 -0.24
C SER A 780 28.49 -15.23 -0.41
N GLN A 781 27.60 -15.38 0.56
CA GLN A 781 26.55 -16.39 0.54
C GLN A 781 25.48 -16.06 -0.50
N VAL A 782 25.08 -17.08 -1.24
CA VAL A 782 24.04 -17.02 -2.26
C VAL A 782 22.73 -17.53 -1.68
N ASP A 783 21.79 -16.64 -1.46
CA ASP A 783 20.41 -17.00 -1.18
C ASP A 783 19.64 -17.15 -2.50
N GLY A 784 18.65 -18.04 -2.54
CA GLY A 784 17.86 -18.22 -3.75
C GLY A 784 16.45 -18.71 -3.44
N ASN A 785 15.49 -18.16 -4.15
CA ASN A 785 14.10 -18.60 -4.13
C ASN A 785 13.76 -19.26 -5.46
N HIS A 786 13.08 -20.40 -5.42
CA HIS A 786 12.58 -21.07 -6.61
C HIS A 786 11.19 -21.67 -6.33
N GLY A 787 10.37 -21.75 -7.36
CA GLY A 787 9.02 -22.25 -7.15
C GLY A 787 8.18 -22.26 -8.43
N PHE A 788 6.93 -22.70 -8.23
CA PHE A 788 5.89 -22.73 -9.26
C PHE A 788 4.71 -21.86 -8.87
N GLU A 789 4.15 -21.19 -9.85
CA GLU A 789 2.91 -20.44 -9.73
C GLU A 789 1.90 -20.97 -10.76
N ILE A 790 0.66 -21.15 -10.35
CA ILE A 790 -0.44 -21.54 -11.23
C ILE A 790 -1.60 -20.59 -10.97
N GLY A 791 -2.13 -20.01 -12.03
CA GLY A 791 -3.35 -19.21 -12.00
C GLY A 791 -4.32 -19.74 -13.05
N ILE A 792 -5.55 -20.04 -12.66
CA ILE A 792 -6.62 -20.47 -13.56
C ILE A 792 -7.84 -19.61 -13.31
N ASN A 793 -8.35 -18.98 -14.36
CA ASN A 793 -9.58 -18.20 -14.34
C ASN A 793 -10.63 -18.89 -15.21
N SER A 794 -11.84 -19.01 -14.70
CA SER A 794 -12.97 -19.61 -15.43
C SER A 794 -14.21 -18.75 -15.32
N THR A 795 -14.82 -18.42 -16.45
CA THR A 795 -16.15 -17.84 -16.52
C THR A 795 -17.17 -18.95 -16.68
N ASN A 796 -17.71 -19.41 -15.55
CA ASN A 796 -18.60 -20.59 -15.51
C ASN A 796 -19.98 -20.26 -16.11
N ILE A 797 -20.57 -19.15 -15.68
CA ILE A 797 -21.84 -18.65 -16.17
C ILE A 797 -21.71 -17.15 -16.46
N HIS A 798 -22.16 -16.75 -17.62
CA HIS A 798 -22.26 -15.33 -17.98
C HIS A 798 -23.53 -15.14 -18.77
N ASN A 799 -24.57 -14.60 -18.14
CA ASN A 799 -25.81 -14.18 -18.75
C ASN A 799 -26.24 -12.81 -18.20
N ARG A 800 -27.32 -12.25 -18.67
CA ARG A 800 -27.82 -10.91 -18.32
C ARG A 800 -28.01 -10.70 -16.81
N ASN A 801 -28.42 -11.73 -16.07
CA ASN A 801 -28.87 -11.61 -14.69
C ASN A 801 -27.84 -12.22 -13.71
N PHE A 802 -26.88 -13.01 -14.21
CA PHE A 802 -25.97 -13.74 -13.35
C PHE A 802 -24.61 -13.95 -14.02
N LYS A 803 -23.54 -13.55 -13.31
CA LYS A 803 -22.15 -13.78 -13.70
C LYS A 803 -21.44 -14.53 -12.59
N TRP A 804 -20.88 -15.70 -12.93
CA TRP A 804 -20.10 -16.51 -12.01
C TRP A 804 -18.73 -16.81 -12.60
N ASN A 805 -17.71 -16.22 -11.97
CA ASN A 805 -16.31 -16.46 -12.28
C ASN A 805 -15.67 -17.24 -11.13
N THR A 806 -14.74 -18.13 -11.45
CA THR A 806 -13.90 -18.86 -10.49
C THR A 806 -12.46 -18.58 -10.79
N CYS A 807 -11.67 -18.31 -9.76
CA CYS A 807 -10.23 -18.13 -9.85
C CYS A 807 -9.55 -19.11 -8.89
N LEU A 808 -8.64 -19.93 -9.40
CA LEU A 808 -7.78 -20.81 -8.62
C LEU A 808 -6.36 -20.31 -8.71
N LEU A 809 -5.74 -20.09 -7.55
CA LEU A 809 -4.36 -19.63 -7.44
C LEU A 809 -3.56 -20.62 -6.60
N TYR A 810 -2.37 -20.94 -7.06
CA TYR A 810 -1.39 -21.74 -6.34
C TYR A 810 -0.01 -21.10 -6.46
N THR A 811 0.69 -21.03 -5.33
CA THR A 811 2.11 -20.69 -5.28
C THR A 811 2.79 -21.69 -4.36
N SER A 812 3.82 -22.37 -4.86
CA SER A 812 4.62 -23.23 -3.98
C SER A 812 5.34 -22.35 -2.95
N PRO A 813 5.45 -22.78 -1.69
CA PRO A 813 6.30 -22.09 -0.74
C PRO A 813 7.75 -22.11 -1.25
N SER A 814 8.35 -20.93 -1.27
CA SER A 814 9.74 -20.76 -1.71
C SER A 814 10.69 -20.92 -0.53
#